data_4112ef35481104291795f715f80907f8
#
_entry.id   4112ef35481104291795f715f80907f8
#
_cell.length_a   1.000
_cell.length_b   1.000
_cell.length_c   1.000
_cell.angle_alpha   90.00
_cell.angle_beta   90.00
_cell.angle_gamma   90.00
#
_symmetry.space_group_name_H-M   'P 1'
#
loop_
_entity.id
_entity.type
_entity.pdbx_description
1 polymer ?
#
loop_
_entity_poly.entity_id
_entity_poly.type
_entity_poly.pdbx_seq_one_letter_code
_entity_poly.pdbx_strand_id
1 'polypeptide(L)'
;MRLAVLLVVVAACSGGSKAPVAPPPAPLAPVAQPAPPKPHTTWTPAPMSLAQSGIVPDWIDTSADPCVDFYAFACGGFMKTATIPADRSSWSTILIVVKDAEDFLHKVLDDAAKGTSSDPTLAKIGSYYAACMDEAAIEQAGITPIQPLLDAIGKVTDRATAAAAVIELHANGVFPLFQLGPSQDFGDATQVIASIDQAGLGLPDRKFYLENQGSMAKTRTAYVAHLGRLFQLLGQPAKTAASSAADAMRIETQLARWQQDEVVRRNPRAVYHRIERVGLEQAAPSFPWRDYLKGLGIPAVTAINVHDPAYYTAVAKLLGSERPAALRNYLTATVLRDEANRLGKAWVDEAFTMQQLLRGVKEQPPRWRRCTNQVDDDLGELLGQSYVKARFAGDAKLRAIDLTKSVLGAMRAELDNLPWMDDPTRAAAKQKLDKMAYLVGFPDSWRKYEFEIKRTDFAGNVSAATRWEIARQLAKIGKPVDRFDWGMSPPTVNAYYNPGLNEIALPAGQLQAPFFGENFHPAVNFGSTGGGTIGHEMTHGFDDEGSQFDADGNLREWWSKPTREKFAAATQCVVDQYARYEAVPKVHLNGKLTAGENIADNGGVKLAFQAYQAWKTQQKTPPPAMVEGYTDDQLYFMAYGQSWCSKITAQQLENSAHSNPHSPPMWRVNGVIVNQPGFGAAFKCAANTPMNPAKQCAVW
;
A
#
# COMPACT_ATOMS: atom_id res chain seq x y z
N MET A 1 0.38 48.47 44.88
CA MET A 1 -0.65 49.53 44.96
C MET A 1 -1.92 49.00 44.30
N ARG A 2 -2.95 49.00 45.14
CA ARG A 2 -4.36 48.58 44.85
C ARG A 2 -5.02 49.57 43.89
N LEU A 3 -6.01 49.15 43.15
CA LEU A 3 -7.40 49.62 42.96
C LEU A 3 -7.86 49.14 41.55
N ALA A 4 -8.91 48.55 41.37
CA ALA A 4 -10.29 48.36 41.83
C ALA A 4 -11.21 48.44 40.60
N VAL A 5 -11.93 47.39 40.41
CA VAL A 5 -13.32 47.15 39.95
C VAL A 5 -14.11 48.36 39.42
N LEU A 6 -14.71 48.17 38.24
CA LEU A 6 -16.08 48.60 37.97
C LEU A 6 -16.84 47.64 37.05
N LEU A 7 -17.83 46.97 37.61
CA LEU A 7 -18.92 46.29 36.88
C LEU A 7 -19.85 47.34 36.27
N VAL A 8 -20.23 47.17 35.01
CA VAL A 8 -21.45 47.74 34.47
C VAL A 8 -22.26 46.62 33.81
N VAL A 9 -23.35 46.28 34.46
CA VAL A 9 -24.43 45.44 33.92
C VAL A 9 -25.29 46.31 33.05
N VAL A 10 -25.48 45.97 31.80
CA VAL A 10 -26.57 46.45 30.96
C VAL A 10 -27.29 45.24 30.35
N ALA A 11 -28.48 45.01 30.88
CA ALA A 11 -29.44 44.09 30.27
C ALA A 11 -30.08 44.79 29.06
N ALA A 12 -30.04 44.13 27.91
CA ALA A 12 -30.92 44.43 26.80
C ALA A 12 -31.42 43.14 26.19
N CYS A 13 -32.67 42.84 26.37
CA CYS A 13 -33.45 41.84 25.68
C CYS A 13 -33.53 42.17 24.20
N SER A 14 -33.10 41.29 23.32
CA SER A 14 -33.62 41.19 21.97
C SER A 14 -33.65 39.73 21.55
N GLY A 15 -34.86 39.22 21.32
CA GLY A 15 -35.12 37.86 20.89
C GLY A 15 -34.58 37.60 19.49
N GLY A 16 -33.57 36.76 19.38
CA GLY A 16 -33.14 36.15 18.14
C GLY A 16 -33.53 34.68 18.18
N SER A 17 -34.42 34.28 17.27
CA SER A 17 -34.79 32.89 17.06
C SER A 17 -33.56 32.08 16.74
N LYS A 18 -33.17 31.19 17.64
CA LYS A 18 -32.15 30.13 17.33
C LYS A 18 -32.76 29.23 16.27
N ALA A 19 -32.13 29.20 15.10
CA ALA A 19 -32.37 28.13 14.14
C ALA A 19 -32.15 26.78 14.85
N PRO A 20 -32.99 25.76 14.60
CA PRO A 20 -32.81 24.45 15.21
C PRO A 20 -31.46 23.91 14.82
N VAL A 21 -30.63 23.55 15.82
CA VAL A 21 -29.44 22.78 15.63
C VAL A 21 -29.88 21.47 14.98
N ALA A 22 -29.37 21.18 13.78
CA ALA A 22 -29.60 19.90 13.12
C ALA A 22 -29.20 18.76 14.08
N PRO A 23 -30.00 17.71 14.20
CA PRO A 23 -29.65 16.57 15.04
C PRO A 23 -28.29 16.00 14.54
N PRO A 24 -27.45 15.47 15.44
CA PRO A 24 -26.21 14.84 15.05
C PRO A 24 -26.51 13.77 13.97
N PRO A 25 -25.64 13.63 12.95
CA PRO A 25 -25.84 12.62 11.93
C PRO A 25 -26.02 11.27 12.61
N ALA A 26 -26.99 10.49 12.13
CA ALA A 26 -27.22 9.14 12.63
C ALA A 26 -25.91 8.33 12.55
N PRO A 27 -25.63 7.47 13.54
CA PRO A 27 -24.49 6.56 13.46
C PRO A 27 -24.52 5.86 12.10
N LEU A 28 -23.34 5.73 11.45
CA LEU A 28 -23.22 5.00 10.19
C LEU A 28 -23.96 3.68 10.37
N ALA A 29 -24.94 3.42 9.50
CA ALA A 29 -25.69 2.16 9.55
C ALA A 29 -24.67 1.02 9.57
N PRO A 30 -24.84 0.00 10.44
CA PRO A 30 -24.00 -1.18 10.39
C PRO A 30 -24.02 -1.65 8.93
N VAL A 31 -22.83 -1.90 8.37
CA VAL A 31 -22.72 -2.54 7.06
C VAL A 31 -23.60 -3.78 7.16
N ALA A 32 -24.71 -3.81 6.42
CA ALA A 32 -25.57 -4.98 6.40
C ALA A 32 -24.70 -6.12 5.86
N GLN A 33 -24.16 -6.92 6.78
CA GLN A 33 -23.49 -8.14 6.38
C GLN A 33 -24.53 -8.93 5.57
N PRO A 34 -24.19 -9.39 4.38
CA PRO A 34 -25.11 -10.22 3.63
C PRO A 34 -25.59 -11.33 4.56
N ALA A 35 -26.89 -11.62 4.52
CA ALA A 35 -27.48 -12.68 5.34
C ALA A 35 -26.58 -13.92 5.24
N PRO A 36 -26.28 -14.62 6.37
CA PRO A 36 -25.36 -15.72 6.35
C PRO A 36 -25.81 -16.68 5.25
N PRO A 37 -24.96 -16.90 4.23
CA PRO A 37 -25.27 -17.88 3.21
C PRO A 37 -25.54 -19.22 3.91
N LYS A 38 -26.45 -20.01 3.36
CA LYS A 38 -26.64 -21.40 3.82
C LYS A 38 -25.27 -22.07 3.84
N PRO A 39 -24.95 -22.91 4.84
CA PRO A 39 -23.63 -23.53 4.93
C PRO A 39 -23.33 -24.20 3.59
N HIS A 40 -22.36 -23.60 2.87
CA HIS A 40 -21.98 -24.06 1.54
C HIS A 40 -21.18 -25.35 1.66
N THR A 41 -21.59 -26.28 0.84
CA THR A 41 -20.96 -27.53 0.48
C THR A 41 -19.92 -28.05 1.45
N THR A 42 -20.33 -29.04 2.24
CA THR A 42 -19.40 -29.90 2.95
C THR A 42 -18.23 -30.22 2.03
N TRP A 43 -17.00 -29.86 2.46
CA TRP A 43 -15.80 -30.34 1.81
C TRP A 43 -15.91 -31.87 1.71
N THR A 44 -15.76 -32.44 0.51
CA THR A 44 -15.85 -33.88 0.32
C THR A 44 -14.44 -34.45 0.30
N PRO A 45 -14.03 -35.24 1.31
CA PRO A 45 -12.74 -35.88 1.33
C PRO A 45 -12.58 -36.80 0.12
N ALA A 46 -11.55 -36.56 -0.69
CA ALA A 46 -11.09 -37.48 -1.72
C ALA A 46 -9.59 -37.72 -1.51
N PRO A 47 -9.10 -38.92 -1.80
CA PRO A 47 -7.64 -39.10 -1.92
C PRO A 47 -7.08 -38.07 -2.90
N MET A 48 -6.02 -37.33 -2.48
CA MET A 48 -5.41 -36.31 -3.31
C MET A 48 -3.87 -36.42 -3.25
N SER A 49 -3.21 -36.03 -4.33
CA SER A 49 -1.78 -35.88 -4.35
C SER A 49 -1.38 -34.57 -3.65
N LEU A 50 -0.09 -34.43 -3.33
CA LEU A 50 0.47 -33.21 -2.75
C LEU A 50 0.21 -32.00 -3.68
N ALA A 51 0.35 -32.17 -4.99
CA ALA A 51 0.05 -31.11 -5.97
C ALA A 51 -1.44 -30.74 -5.98
N GLN A 52 -2.36 -31.72 -5.87
CA GLN A 52 -3.79 -31.46 -5.79
C GLN A 52 -4.18 -30.78 -4.47
N SER A 53 -3.38 -30.96 -3.41
CA SER A 53 -3.62 -30.27 -2.14
C SER A 53 -3.39 -28.77 -2.20
N GLY A 54 -2.72 -28.27 -3.24
CA GLY A 54 -2.30 -26.89 -3.41
C GLY A 54 -0.83 -26.61 -3.04
N ILE A 55 -0.14 -27.63 -2.50
CA ILE A 55 1.31 -27.55 -2.30
C ILE A 55 2.01 -27.78 -3.65
N VAL A 56 3.10 -27.06 -3.93
CA VAL A 56 3.93 -27.28 -5.10
C VAL A 56 5.11 -28.20 -4.74
N PRO A 57 5.07 -29.49 -5.09
CA PRO A 57 6.07 -30.48 -4.64
C PRO A 57 7.50 -30.12 -5.05
N ASP A 58 7.69 -29.60 -6.27
CA ASP A 58 9.00 -29.25 -6.83
C ASP A 58 9.69 -28.07 -6.10
N TRP A 59 8.97 -27.36 -5.26
CA TRP A 59 9.55 -26.27 -4.46
C TRP A 59 10.14 -26.75 -3.15
N ILE A 60 9.78 -27.94 -2.70
CA ILE A 60 10.27 -28.53 -1.46
C ILE A 60 11.71 -29.03 -1.69
N ASP A 61 12.59 -28.71 -0.75
CA ASP A 61 13.93 -29.27 -0.67
C ASP A 61 14.04 -30.21 0.53
N THR A 62 13.80 -31.49 0.32
CA THR A 62 13.85 -32.52 1.38
C THR A 62 15.26 -32.76 1.93
N SER A 63 16.33 -32.18 1.32
CA SER A 63 17.68 -32.19 1.87
C SER A 63 17.92 -31.15 2.95
N ALA A 64 17.06 -30.13 3.04
CA ALA A 64 17.08 -29.13 4.11
C ALA A 64 16.28 -29.62 5.31
N ASP A 65 16.86 -29.45 6.51
CA ASP A 65 16.16 -29.76 7.76
C ASP A 65 15.19 -28.63 8.10
N PRO A 66 13.84 -28.87 8.12
CA PRO A 66 12.86 -27.85 8.44
C PRO A 66 13.03 -27.28 9.87
N CYS A 67 13.69 -28.00 10.77
CA CYS A 67 13.98 -27.54 12.14
C CYS A 67 15.19 -26.61 12.22
N VAL A 68 15.98 -26.49 11.14
CA VAL A 68 17.14 -25.60 11.02
C VAL A 68 16.82 -24.38 10.15
N ASP A 69 16.22 -24.58 8.99
CA ASP A 69 15.85 -23.53 8.04
C ASP A 69 14.59 -23.96 7.27
N PHE A 70 13.43 -23.47 7.76
CA PHE A 70 12.16 -23.84 7.17
C PHE A 70 11.95 -23.21 5.79
N TYR A 71 12.48 -22.01 5.55
CA TYR A 71 12.41 -21.39 4.22
C TYR A 71 13.20 -22.19 3.20
N ALA A 72 14.38 -22.68 3.56
CA ALA A 72 15.16 -23.56 2.69
C ALA A 72 14.44 -24.87 2.42
N PHE A 73 13.73 -25.45 3.41
CA PHE A 73 12.91 -26.65 3.22
C PHE A 73 11.73 -26.39 2.27
N ALA A 74 10.91 -25.36 2.55
CA ALA A 74 9.67 -25.11 1.81
C ALA A 74 9.90 -24.54 0.40
N CYS A 75 10.97 -23.75 0.21
CA CYS A 75 11.27 -22.98 -1.01
C CYS A 75 12.58 -23.40 -1.71
N GLY A 76 13.35 -24.34 -1.18
CA GLY A 76 14.68 -24.65 -1.68
C GLY A 76 14.69 -25.13 -3.13
N GLY A 77 13.70 -25.91 -3.55
CA GLY A 77 13.49 -26.29 -4.94
C GLY A 77 13.23 -25.09 -5.84
N PHE A 78 12.35 -24.16 -5.42
CA PHE A 78 12.13 -22.89 -6.10
C PHE A 78 13.43 -22.08 -6.20
N MET A 79 14.19 -21.98 -5.12
CA MET A 79 15.46 -21.24 -5.11
C MET A 79 16.50 -21.85 -6.06
N LYS A 80 16.49 -23.15 -6.28
CA LYS A 80 17.39 -23.83 -7.23
C LYS A 80 16.97 -23.60 -8.68
N THR A 81 15.68 -23.68 -8.99
CA THR A 81 15.16 -23.74 -10.37
C THR A 81 14.69 -22.40 -10.92
N ALA A 82 14.12 -21.52 -10.08
CA ALA A 82 13.59 -20.25 -10.54
C ALA A 82 14.68 -19.28 -11.03
N THR A 83 14.36 -18.55 -12.08
CA THR A 83 15.22 -17.48 -12.62
C THR A 83 14.46 -16.18 -12.59
N ILE A 84 15.11 -15.10 -12.14
CA ILE A 84 14.53 -13.76 -12.22
C ILE A 84 14.47 -13.36 -13.70
N PRO A 85 13.29 -13.08 -14.28
CA PRO A 85 13.19 -12.57 -15.64
C PRO A 85 13.99 -11.28 -15.80
N ALA A 86 14.56 -11.06 -16.97
CA ALA A 86 15.44 -9.91 -17.22
C ALA A 86 14.74 -8.55 -17.01
N ASP A 87 13.43 -8.52 -17.18
CA ASP A 87 12.54 -7.36 -17.06
C ASP A 87 11.88 -7.22 -15.67
N ARG A 88 12.39 -7.98 -14.66
CA ARG A 88 11.90 -7.92 -13.27
C ARG A 88 13.07 -7.84 -12.28
N SER A 89 12.83 -7.26 -11.11
CA SER A 89 13.81 -7.21 -10.00
C SER A 89 13.71 -8.42 -9.06
N SER A 90 12.66 -9.22 -9.22
CA SER A 90 12.42 -10.42 -8.42
C SER A 90 11.58 -11.42 -9.19
N TRP A 91 11.55 -12.66 -8.68
CA TRP A 91 10.62 -13.69 -9.12
C TRP A 91 10.12 -14.45 -7.89
N SER A 92 8.82 -14.59 -7.74
CA SER A 92 8.22 -15.11 -6.50
C SER A 92 6.87 -15.77 -6.77
N THR A 93 6.34 -16.46 -5.77
CA THR A 93 4.96 -16.97 -5.78
C THR A 93 3.96 -15.88 -6.15
N ILE A 94 4.07 -14.69 -5.54
CA ILE A 94 3.21 -13.53 -5.85
C ILE A 94 3.35 -13.15 -7.33
N LEU A 95 4.57 -13.05 -7.86
CA LEU A 95 4.82 -12.63 -9.24
C LEU A 95 4.41 -13.69 -10.29
N ILE A 96 4.31 -14.95 -9.91
CA ILE A 96 3.70 -15.98 -10.75
C ILE A 96 2.21 -15.70 -10.95
N VAL A 97 1.50 -15.38 -9.87
CA VAL A 97 0.06 -15.03 -9.94
C VAL A 97 -0.15 -13.69 -10.66
N VAL A 98 0.69 -12.69 -10.38
CA VAL A 98 0.68 -11.41 -11.12
C VAL A 98 0.87 -11.64 -12.62
N LYS A 99 1.83 -12.49 -13.01
CA LYS A 99 2.06 -12.80 -14.42
C LYS A 99 0.85 -13.49 -15.07
N ASP A 100 0.22 -14.43 -14.40
CA ASP A 100 -1.00 -15.07 -14.93
C ASP A 100 -2.14 -14.05 -15.12
N ALA A 101 -2.30 -13.11 -14.18
CA ALA A 101 -3.26 -12.01 -14.30
C ALA A 101 -2.87 -11.09 -15.47
N GLU A 102 -1.61 -10.66 -15.58
CA GLU A 102 -1.11 -9.83 -16.68
C GLU A 102 -1.34 -10.49 -18.05
N ASP A 103 -1.03 -11.79 -18.19
CA ASP A 103 -1.22 -12.54 -19.44
C ASP A 103 -2.71 -12.61 -19.84
N PHE A 104 -3.59 -12.84 -18.86
CA PHE A 104 -5.04 -12.86 -19.08
C PHE A 104 -5.55 -11.47 -19.51
N LEU A 105 -5.18 -10.42 -18.78
CA LEU A 105 -5.60 -9.05 -19.04
C LEU A 105 -5.06 -8.56 -20.39
N HIS A 106 -3.82 -8.88 -20.73
CA HIS A 106 -3.23 -8.60 -22.05
C HIS A 106 -4.10 -9.17 -23.16
N LYS A 107 -4.51 -10.44 -23.06
CA LYS A 107 -5.40 -11.05 -24.06
C LYS A 107 -6.76 -10.33 -24.17
N VAL A 108 -7.36 -9.96 -23.05
CA VAL A 108 -8.62 -9.19 -23.02
C VAL A 108 -8.43 -7.86 -23.73
N LEU A 109 -7.33 -7.16 -23.47
CA LEU A 109 -7.03 -5.85 -24.06
C LEU A 109 -6.68 -5.93 -25.55
N ASP A 110 -5.92 -6.95 -25.96
CA ASP A 110 -5.65 -7.20 -27.38
C ASP A 110 -6.94 -7.44 -28.19
N ASP A 111 -7.86 -8.25 -27.65
CA ASP A 111 -9.14 -8.51 -28.28
C ASP A 111 -10.02 -7.25 -28.29
N ALA A 112 -10.05 -6.48 -27.20
CA ALA A 112 -10.78 -5.22 -27.12
C ALA A 112 -10.23 -4.15 -28.08
N ALA A 113 -8.91 -4.10 -28.26
CA ALA A 113 -8.23 -3.16 -29.15
C ALA A 113 -8.55 -3.36 -30.64
N LYS A 114 -9.06 -4.54 -31.03
CA LYS A 114 -9.53 -4.79 -32.39
C LYS A 114 -10.75 -3.93 -32.77
N GLY A 115 -11.46 -3.40 -31.77
CA GLY A 115 -12.60 -2.48 -31.97
C GLY A 115 -13.86 -3.14 -32.54
N THR A 116 -13.97 -4.46 -32.42
CA THR A 116 -15.10 -5.23 -32.95
C THR A 116 -16.21 -5.47 -31.90
N SER A 117 -15.96 -5.16 -30.62
CA SER A 117 -16.93 -5.33 -29.54
C SER A 117 -17.95 -4.20 -29.49
N SER A 118 -19.23 -4.54 -29.32
CA SER A 118 -20.30 -3.59 -29.02
C SER A 118 -20.43 -3.25 -27.53
N ASP A 119 -19.65 -3.92 -26.65
CA ASP A 119 -19.62 -3.61 -25.23
C ASP A 119 -18.87 -2.28 -24.99
N PRO A 120 -19.52 -1.25 -24.44
CA PRO A 120 -18.90 0.05 -24.24
C PRO A 120 -17.71 -0.01 -23.28
N THR A 121 -17.71 -0.93 -22.31
CA THR A 121 -16.59 -1.16 -21.40
C THR A 121 -15.35 -1.64 -22.16
N LEU A 122 -15.53 -2.69 -22.97
CA LEU A 122 -14.44 -3.21 -23.81
C LEU A 122 -13.97 -2.20 -24.85
N ALA A 123 -14.89 -1.43 -25.48
CA ALA A 123 -14.54 -0.38 -26.42
C ALA A 123 -13.66 0.70 -25.76
N LYS A 124 -13.96 1.08 -24.52
CA LYS A 124 -13.21 2.10 -23.78
C LYS A 124 -11.81 1.62 -23.41
N ILE A 125 -11.67 0.48 -22.73
CA ILE A 125 -10.36 -0.06 -22.35
C ILE A 125 -9.51 -0.45 -23.58
N GLY A 126 -10.13 -0.98 -24.63
CA GLY A 126 -9.46 -1.32 -25.89
C GLY A 126 -8.93 -0.09 -26.63
N SER A 127 -9.67 1.03 -26.64
CA SER A 127 -9.21 2.29 -27.22
C SER A 127 -8.02 2.87 -26.44
N TYR A 128 -8.06 2.78 -25.10
CA TYR A 128 -6.95 3.23 -24.26
C TYR A 128 -5.69 2.39 -24.51
N TYR A 129 -5.83 1.07 -24.50
CA TYR A 129 -4.72 0.14 -24.75
C TYR A 129 -4.13 0.33 -26.15
N ALA A 130 -4.96 0.49 -27.17
CA ALA A 130 -4.50 0.76 -28.54
C ALA A 130 -3.68 2.05 -28.63
N ALA A 131 -4.12 3.13 -27.97
CA ALA A 131 -3.35 4.38 -27.91
C ALA A 131 -1.99 4.18 -27.24
N CYS A 132 -1.94 3.39 -26.16
CA CYS A 132 -0.67 3.06 -25.50
C CYS A 132 0.26 2.23 -26.37
N MET A 133 -0.26 1.32 -27.20
CA MET A 133 0.53 0.46 -28.09
C MET A 133 1.04 1.18 -29.34
N ASP A 134 0.50 2.35 -29.69
CA ASP A 134 0.90 3.15 -30.86
C ASP A 134 2.15 3.98 -30.59
N GLU A 135 3.31 3.32 -30.66
CA GLU A 135 4.61 3.97 -30.44
C GLU A 135 4.88 5.08 -31.47
N ALA A 136 4.38 4.94 -32.69
CA ALA A 136 4.60 5.94 -33.74
C ALA A 136 3.87 7.26 -33.40
N ALA A 137 2.63 7.18 -32.95
CA ALA A 137 1.88 8.37 -32.53
C ALA A 137 2.53 9.03 -31.29
N ILE A 138 3.06 8.24 -30.35
CA ILE A 138 3.75 8.75 -29.15
C ILE A 138 5.06 9.47 -29.55
N GLU A 139 5.86 8.89 -30.44
CA GLU A 139 7.07 9.55 -30.97
C GLU A 139 6.75 10.84 -31.68
N GLN A 140 5.68 10.85 -32.50
CA GLN A 140 5.22 12.05 -33.23
C GLN A 140 4.75 13.15 -32.28
N ALA A 141 4.10 12.80 -31.15
CA ALA A 141 3.65 13.75 -30.12
C ALA A 141 4.83 14.43 -29.44
N GLY A 142 5.96 13.74 -29.30
CA GLY A 142 7.17 14.23 -28.64
C GLY A 142 6.90 14.73 -27.21
N ILE A 143 7.28 15.98 -26.92
CA ILE A 143 7.06 16.62 -25.60
C ILE A 143 5.74 17.40 -25.51
N THR A 144 4.97 17.47 -26.60
CA THR A 144 3.71 18.23 -26.65
C THR A 144 2.76 17.91 -25.49
N PRO A 145 2.62 16.65 -25.03
CA PRO A 145 1.73 16.31 -23.92
C PRO A 145 2.08 17.00 -22.59
N ILE A 146 3.35 17.26 -22.34
CA ILE A 146 3.82 17.91 -21.11
C ILE A 146 4.08 19.41 -21.27
N GLN A 147 3.93 19.95 -22.48
CA GLN A 147 4.19 21.36 -22.78
C GLN A 147 3.37 22.31 -21.89
N PRO A 148 2.07 22.08 -21.61
CA PRO A 148 1.31 22.95 -20.71
C PRO A 148 1.94 23.07 -19.30
N LEU A 149 2.50 22.00 -18.76
CA LEU A 149 3.18 21.99 -17.46
C LEU A 149 4.50 22.77 -17.53
N LEU A 150 5.26 22.59 -18.61
CA LEU A 150 6.51 23.33 -18.85
C LEU A 150 6.24 24.83 -19.04
N ASP A 151 5.16 25.18 -19.73
CA ASP A 151 4.74 26.58 -19.93
C ASP A 151 4.33 27.24 -18.60
N ALA A 152 3.62 26.52 -17.73
CA ALA A 152 3.30 27.00 -16.37
C ALA A 152 4.57 27.25 -15.56
N ILE A 153 5.53 26.34 -15.61
CA ILE A 153 6.83 26.47 -14.95
C ILE A 153 7.64 27.64 -15.55
N GLY A 154 7.59 27.83 -16.86
CA GLY A 154 8.28 28.92 -17.55
C GLY A 154 7.89 30.33 -17.06
N LYS A 155 6.67 30.48 -16.53
CA LYS A 155 6.14 31.74 -15.98
C LYS A 155 6.66 32.07 -14.56
N VAL A 156 7.39 31.17 -13.92
CA VAL A 156 7.89 31.37 -12.56
C VAL A 156 8.96 32.44 -12.52
N THR A 157 8.64 33.60 -11.99
CA THR A 157 9.52 34.76 -11.80
C THR A 157 9.62 35.21 -10.34
N ASP A 158 8.66 34.79 -9.53
CA ASP A 158 8.53 35.12 -8.12
C ASP A 158 7.74 34.04 -7.36
N ARG A 159 7.48 34.27 -6.09
CA ARG A 159 6.74 33.33 -5.22
C ARG A 159 5.31 33.10 -5.67
N ALA A 160 4.61 34.12 -6.12
CA ALA A 160 3.21 34.00 -6.50
C ALA A 160 3.06 33.14 -7.78
N THR A 161 3.91 33.37 -8.76
CA THR A 161 3.97 32.58 -9.99
C THR A 161 4.49 31.17 -9.74
N ALA A 162 5.39 30.96 -8.77
CA ALA A 162 5.80 29.62 -8.34
C ALA A 162 4.64 28.84 -7.72
N ALA A 163 3.83 29.47 -6.86
CA ALA A 163 2.65 28.86 -6.29
C ALA A 163 1.59 28.50 -7.38
N ALA A 164 1.40 29.38 -8.37
CA ALA A 164 0.51 29.10 -9.49
C ALA A 164 0.99 27.87 -10.31
N ALA A 165 2.28 27.74 -10.55
CA ALA A 165 2.85 26.57 -11.21
C ALA A 165 2.63 25.30 -10.37
N VAL A 166 2.83 25.34 -9.03
CA VAL A 166 2.56 24.20 -8.14
C VAL A 166 1.08 23.79 -8.20
N ILE A 167 0.14 24.72 -8.24
CA ILE A 167 -1.32 24.41 -8.39
C ILE A 167 -1.54 23.63 -9.67
N GLU A 168 -1.02 24.09 -10.80
CA GLU A 168 -1.18 23.43 -12.09
C GLU A 168 -0.57 22.02 -12.09
N LEU A 169 0.62 21.86 -11.50
CA LEU A 169 1.28 20.57 -11.40
C LEU A 169 0.47 19.58 -10.53
N HIS A 170 0.00 20.02 -9.35
CA HIS A 170 -0.80 19.17 -8.47
C HIS A 170 -2.14 18.76 -9.10
N ALA A 171 -2.80 19.67 -9.84
CA ALA A 171 -4.03 19.34 -10.57
C ALA A 171 -3.82 18.30 -11.68
N ASN A 172 -2.58 18.10 -12.12
CA ASN A 172 -2.19 17.13 -13.15
C ASN A 172 -1.41 15.92 -12.57
N GLY A 173 -1.38 15.74 -11.24
CA GLY A 173 -0.78 14.56 -10.59
C GLY A 173 0.74 14.60 -10.42
N VAL A 174 1.37 15.74 -10.65
CA VAL A 174 2.79 15.95 -10.37
C VAL A 174 2.91 16.71 -9.05
N PHE A 175 3.54 16.11 -8.04
CA PHE A 175 3.57 16.61 -6.67
C PHE A 175 4.96 17.08 -6.22
N PRO A 176 5.45 18.24 -6.70
CA PRO A 176 6.64 18.87 -6.12
C PRO A 176 6.36 19.39 -4.71
N LEU A 177 7.37 19.41 -3.86
CA LEU A 177 7.36 20.00 -2.52
C LEU A 177 6.47 19.27 -1.51
N PHE A 178 5.21 19.10 -1.78
CA PHE A 178 4.22 18.42 -0.94
C PHE A 178 3.08 17.86 -1.81
N GLN A 179 2.24 17.02 -1.20
CA GLN A 179 1.00 16.55 -1.82
C GLN A 179 -0.19 16.90 -0.94
N LEU A 180 -1.35 17.10 -1.56
CA LEU A 180 -2.63 17.28 -0.87
C LEU A 180 -3.63 16.25 -1.41
N GLY A 181 -4.33 15.59 -0.51
CA GLY A 181 -5.38 14.63 -0.84
C GLY A 181 -6.45 14.53 0.23
N PRO A 182 -7.47 13.71 0.04
CA PRO A 182 -8.42 13.37 1.08
C PRO A 182 -7.77 12.43 2.10
N SER A 183 -8.15 12.59 3.34
CA SER A 183 -7.85 11.65 4.42
C SER A 183 -9.06 11.54 5.33
N GLN A 184 -9.29 10.38 5.88
CA GLN A 184 -10.23 10.26 6.99
C GLN A 184 -9.73 11.08 8.17
N ASP A 185 -10.63 11.78 8.85
CA ASP A 185 -10.28 12.53 10.07
C ASP A 185 -10.07 11.54 11.22
N PHE A 186 -8.84 11.44 11.71
CA PHE A 186 -8.52 10.52 12.81
C PHE A 186 -9.21 10.90 14.13
N GLY A 187 -9.70 12.15 14.27
CA GLY A 187 -10.49 12.60 15.42
C GLY A 187 -11.98 12.32 15.27
N ASP A 188 -12.48 12.19 14.04
CA ASP A 188 -13.86 11.83 13.69
C ASP A 188 -13.86 10.98 12.42
N ALA A 189 -13.71 9.68 12.59
CA ALA A 189 -13.55 8.71 11.51
C ALA A 189 -14.75 8.64 10.53
N THR A 190 -15.84 9.35 10.80
CA THR A 190 -17.00 9.46 9.88
C THR A 190 -16.80 10.49 8.78
N GLN A 191 -15.78 11.35 8.89
CA GLN A 191 -15.56 12.49 8.02
C GLN A 191 -14.30 12.35 7.19
N VAL A 192 -14.32 12.89 5.99
CA VAL A 192 -13.14 13.07 5.14
C VAL A 192 -12.70 14.54 5.20
N ILE A 193 -11.44 14.77 5.57
CA ILE A 193 -10.81 16.08 5.58
C ILE A 193 -9.69 16.16 4.56
N ALA A 194 -9.21 17.36 4.25
CA ALA A 194 -7.97 17.52 3.50
C ALA A 194 -6.78 17.05 4.35
N SER A 195 -5.78 16.47 3.71
CA SER A 195 -4.52 16.10 4.34
C SER A 195 -3.35 16.56 3.48
N ILE A 196 -2.33 17.12 4.12
CA ILE A 196 -1.11 17.56 3.44
C ILE A 196 0.06 16.75 3.97
N ASP A 197 0.78 16.08 3.06
CA ASP A 197 1.96 15.27 3.35
C ASP A 197 3.18 15.75 2.57
N GLN A 198 4.37 15.42 3.05
CA GLN A 198 5.65 15.70 2.40
C GLN A 198 5.77 14.97 1.06
N ALA A 199 6.40 15.62 0.06
CA ALA A 199 6.65 15.05 -1.26
C ALA A 199 7.87 15.72 -1.93
N GLY A 200 8.07 15.47 -3.22
CA GLY A 200 9.01 16.19 -4.08
C GLY A 200 10.43 15.64 -4.12
N LEU A 201 10.71 14.46 -3.56
CA LEU A 201 11.98 13.75 -3.73
C LEU A 201 11.92 12.80 -4.94
N GLY A 202 13.02 12.64 -5.64
CA GLY A 202 13.12 11.70 -6.76
C GLY A 202 13.82 10.38 -6.42
N LEU A 203 14.55 10.30 -5.31
CA LEU A 203 15.11 9.07 -4.76
C LEU A 203 14.17 8.46 -3.71
N PRO A 204 14.27 7.16 -3.43
CA PRO A 204 13.26 6.42 -2.65
C PRO A 204 13.03 6.92 -1.21
N ASP A 205 14.07 7.47 -0.56
CA ASP A 205 13.99 7.92 0.83
C ASP A 205 14.97 9.08 1.06
N ARG A 206 14.70 9.91 2.08
CA ARG A 206 15.55 11.03 2.49
C ARG A 206 17.00 10.63 2.78
N LYS A 207 17.23 9.40 3.24
CA LYS A 207 18.59 8.88 3.55
C LYS A 207 19.48 8.85 2.32
N PHE A 208 18.92 8.58 1.13
CA PHE A 208 19.67 8.63 -0.13
C PHE A 208 20.29 9.99 -0.40
N TYR A 209 19.75 11.07 0.14
CA TYR A 209 20.28 12.44 0.03
C TYR A 209 21.30 12.78 1.11
N LEU A 210 21.16 12.19 2.31
CA LEU A 210 21.83 12.65 3.53
C LEU A 210 22.93 11.70 4.02
N GLU A 211 22.87 10.42 3.68
CA GLU A 211 23.77 9.38 4.19
C GLU A 211 24.68 8.82 3.09
N ASN A 212 25.73 8.12 3.51
CA ASN A 212 26.72 7.50 2.60
C ASN A 212 26.82 5.98 2.79
N GLN A 213 25.85 5.36 3.42
CA GLN A 213 25.84 3.92 3.63
C GLN A 213 25.57 3.17 2.31
N GLY A 214 26.16 1.98 2.18
CA GLY A 214 25.93 1.10 1.04
C GLY A 214 26.09 1.80 -0.31
N SER A 215 25.09 1.68 -1.17
CA SER A 215 25.06 2.25 -2.52
C SER A 215 24.63 3.73 -2.59
N MET A 216 24.25 4.37 -1.47
CA MET A 216 23.58 5.69 -1.48
C MET A 216 24.37 6.80 -2.17
N ALA A 217 25.67 6.93 -1.89
CA ALA A 217 26.51 7.95 -2.53
C ALA A 217 26.61 7.75 -4.04
N LYS A 218 26.77 6.50 -4.50
CA LYS A 218 26.78 6.13 -5.92
C LYS A 218 25.45 6.43 -6.58
N THR A 219 24.33 6.11 -5.90
CA THR A 219 22.98 6.38 -6.38
C THR A 219 22.74 7.88 -6.55
N ARG A 220 23.16 8.72 -5.60
CA ARG A 220 23.06 10.18 -5.75
C ARG A 220 23.81 10.69 -6.98
N THR A 221 25.05 10.25 -7.18
CA THR A 221 25.85 10.67 -8.34
C THR A 221 25.17 10.28 -9.65
N ALA A 222 24.68 9.04 -9.74
CA ALA A 222 23.98 8.55 -10.91
C ALA A 222 22.65 9.29 -11.14
N TYR A 223 21.92 9.62 -10.07
CA TYR A 223 20.68 10.39 -10.14
C TYR A 223 20.90 11.81 -10.69
N VAL A 224 21.93 12.53 -10.23
CA VAL A 224 22.27 13.85 -10.79
C VAL A 224 22.60 13.75 -12.28
N ALA A 225 23.35 12.70 -12.69
CA ALA A 225 23.64 12.48 -14.09
C ALA A 225 22.37 12.16 -14.91
N HIS A 226 21.47 11.36 -14.35
CA HIS A 226 20.14 11.07 -14.92
C HIS A 226 19.33 12.35 -15.16
N LEU A 227 19.19 13.21 -14.14
CA LEU A 227 18.53 14.51 -14.30
C LEU A 227 19.17 15.35 -15.41
N GLY A 228 20.51 15.37 -15.46
CA GLY A 228 21.24 16.07 -16.53
C GLY A 228 20.87 15.55 -17.94
N ARG A 229 20.73 14.24 -18.13
CA ARG A 229 20.32 13.66 -19.40
C ARG A 229 18.86 13.95 -19.76
N LEU A 230 17.94 13.96 -18.76
CA LEU A 230 16.56 14.41 -18.97
C LEU A 230 16.51 15.87 -19.46
N PHE A 231 17.29 16.76 -18.88
CA PHE A 231 17.39 18.15 -19.36
C PHE A 231 18.02 18.26 -20.77
N GLN A 232 18.95 17.37 -21.13
CA GLN A 232 19.49 17.32 -22.50
C GLN A 232 18.42 16.83 -23.50
N LEU A 233 17.61 15.84 -23.15
CA LEU A 233 16.45 15.42 -23.96
C LEU A 233 15.44 16.55 -24.15
N LEU A 234 15.31 17.46 -23.17
CA LEU A 234 14.51 18.68 -23.31
C LEU A 234 15.16 19.74 -24.22
N GLY A 235 16.38 19.48 -24.73
CA GLY A 235 17.10 20.38 -25.64
C GLY A 235 18.11 21.33 -24.96
N GLN A 236 18.36 21.20 -23.66
CA GLN A 236 19.38 22.03 -23.01
C GLN A 236 20.81 21.60 -23.40
N PRO A 237 21.72 22.56 -23.67
CA PRO A 237 23.14 22.25 -23.82
C PRO A 237 23.72 21.57 -22.58
N ALA A 238 24.66 20.64 -22.74
CA ALA A 238 25.19 19.80 -21.65
C ALA A 238 25.60 20.57 -20.38
N LYS A 239 26.26 21.76 -20.53
CA LYS A 239 26.67 22.59 -19.41
C LYS A 239 25.46 23.16 -18.64
N THR A 240 24.43 23.62 -19.36
CA THR A 240 23.20 24.14 -18.78
C THR A 240 22.42 23.01 -18.09
N ALA A 241 22.27 21.86 -18.75
CA ALA A 241 21.62 20.68 -18.20
C ALA A 241 22.26 20.21 -16.89
N ALA A 242 23.59 20.18 -16.81
CA ALA A 242 24.31 19.85 -15.59
C ALA A 242 24.04 20.86 -14.46
N SER A 243 23.94 22.17 -14.78
CA SER A 243 23.60 23.20 -13.79
C SER A 243 22.14 23.06 -13.34
N SER A 244 21.22 22.75 -14.24
CA SER A 244 19.80 22.55 -13.92
C SER A 244 19.61 21.32 -13.04
N ALA A 245 20.30 20.22 -13.31
CA ALA A 245 20.32 19.02 -12.47
C ALA A 245 20.89 19.30 -11.06
N ALA A 246 21.94 20.11 -10.98
CA ALA A 246 22.54 20.49 -9.69
C ALA A 246 21.59 21.37 -8.85
N ASP A 247 20.84 22.28 -9.47
CA ASP A 247 19.81 23.08 -8.79
C ASP A 247 18.68 22.18 -8.25
N ALA A 248 18.18 21.24 -9.06
CA ALA A 248 17.15 20.28 -8.64
C ALA A 248 17.64 19.42 -7.46
N MET A 249 18.82 18.81 -7.56
CA MET A 249 19.40 17.99 -6.49
C MET A 249 19.61 18.77 -5.20
N ARG A 250 20.01 20.04 -5.29
CA ARG A 250 20.20 20.92 -4.14
C ARG A 250 18.87 21.20 -3.42
N ILE A 251 17.80 21.47 -4.17
CA ILE A 251 16.47 21.69 -3.59
C ILE A 251 15.93 20.40 -2.97
N GLU A 252 16.01 19.27 -3.67
CA GLU A 252 15.61 17.98 -3.11
C GLU A 252 16.39 17.62 -1.84
N THR A 253 17.70 17.92 -1.77
CA THR A 253 18.50 17.72 -0.56
C THR A 253 18.03 18.60 0.60
N GLN A 254 17.55 19.82 0.32
CA GLN A 254 16.95 20.68 1.36
C GLN A 254 15.63 20.11 1.85
N LEU A 255 14.76 19.65 0.94
CA LEU A 255 13.51 18.97 1.30
C LEU A 255 13.79 17.73 2.14
N ALA A 256 14.73 16.88 1.74
CA ALA A 256 15.13 15.68 2.47
C ALA A 256 15.56 15.96 3.91
N ARG A 257 16.22 17.10 4.16
CA ARG A 257 16.62 17.52 5.53
C ARG A 257 15.42 17.87 6.40
N TRP A 258 14.34 18.38 5.81
CA TRP A 258 13.15 18.80 6.54
C TRP A 258 12.11 17.70 6.65
N GLN A 259 12.13 16.72 5.76
CA GLN A 259 11.18 15.59 5.78
C GLN A 259 11.41 14.70 7.00
N GLN A 260 10.31 14.18 7.54
CA GLN A 260 10.32 13.19 8.60
C GLN A 260 10.85 11.84 8.09
N ASP A 261 11.48 11.10 9.00
CA ASP A 261 11.88 9.71 8.77
C ASP A 261 10.69 8.76 8.70
N GLU A 262 10.78 7.69 7.92
CA GLU A 262 9.72 6.73 7.72
C GLU A 262 9.24 6.07 9.04
N VAL A 263 10.13 5.85 10.00
CA VAL A 263 9.74 5.31 11.33
C VAL A 263 8.83 6.29 12.08
N VAL A 264 9.11 7.60 11.99
CA VAL A 264 8.26 8.63 12.60
C VAL A 264 6.90 8.69 11.91
N ARG A 265 6.90 8.61 10.57
CA ARG A 265 5.68 8.68 9.76
C ARG A 265 4.73 7.50 9.97
N ARG A 266 5.26 6.35 10.38
CA ARG A 266 4.44 5.20 10.78
C ARG A 266 3.61 5.45 12.04
N ASN A 267 3.95 6.41 12.88
CA ASN A 267 3.17 6.68 14.08
C ASN A 267 1.99 7.63 13.76
N PRO A 268 0.73 7.16 13.78
CA PRO A 268 -0.42 8.00 13.45
C PRO A 268 -0.51 9.28 14.31
N ARG A 269 -0.09 9.21 15.58
CA ARG A 269 -0.09 10.38 16.49
C ARG A 269 0.97 11.42 16.12
N ALA A 270 2.07 10.98 15.49
CA ALA A 270 3.14 11.88 15.08
C ALA A 270 2.82 12.61 13.76
N VAL A 271 1.84 12.14 13.01
CA VAL A 271 1.43 12.72 11.71
C VAL A 271 0.00 13.29 11.72
N TYR A 272 -0.68 13.25 12.85
CA TYR A 272 -2.02 13.82 12.97
C TYR A 272 -1.99 15.17 13.70
N HIS A 273 -2.04 16.26 12.92
CA HIS A 273 -2.12 17.63 13.39
C HIS A 273 -3.27 18.33 12.68
N ARG A 274 -4.50 18.06 13.13
CA ARG A 274 -5.70 18.69 12.61
C ARG A 274 -5.72 20.16 12.99
N ILE A 275 -5.74 21.03 12.00
CA ILE A 275 -5.83 22.48 12.15
C ILE A 275 -6.94 23.05 11.26
N GLU A 276 -7.44 24.20 11.65
CA GLU A 276 -8.31 24.99 10.76
C GLU A 276 -7.45 25.63 9.65
N ARG A 277 -8.04 25.85 8.47
CA ARG A 277 -7.35 26.50 7.34
C ARG A 277 -6.65 27.80 7.74
N VAL A 278 -7.28 28.62 8.60
CA VAL A 278 -6.67 29.86 9.11
C VAL A 278 -5.37 29.59 9.88
N GLY A 279 -5.30 28.49 10.63
CA GLY A 279 -4.08 28.06 11.30
C GLY A 279 -2.94 27.71 10.32
N LEU A 280 -3.26 27.06 9.20
CA LEU A 280 -2.30 26.80 8.14
C LEU A 280 -1.82 28.08 7.46
N GLU A 281 -2.74 29.03 7.18
CA GLU A 281 -2.40 30.35 6.64
C GLU A 281 -1.47 31.14 7.59
N GLN A 282 -1.64 31.00 8.91
CA GLN A 282 -0.77 31.60 9.92
C GLN A 282 0.58 30.90 10.05
N ALA A 283 0.62 29.57 10.01
CA ALA A 283 1.85 28.80 10.14
C ALA A 283 2.78 28.94 8.91
N ALA A 284 2.21 29.10 7.73
CA ALA A 284 2.93 29.22 6.47
C ALA A 284 2.39 30.37 5.60
N PRO A 285 2.48 31.64 6.07
CA PRO A 285 1.86 32.80 5.42
C PRO A 285 2.46 33.14 4.07
N SER A 286 3.64 32.60 3.78
CA SER A 286 4.34 32.81 2.51
C SER A 286 3.75 32.01 1.35
N PHE A 287 2.84 31.07 1.59
CA PHE A 287 2.16 30.30 0.55
C PHE A 287 0.70 30.75 0.42
N PRO A 288 0.15 30.95 -0.79
CA PRO A 288 -1.21 31.47 -0.99
C PRO A 288 -2.24 30.33 -0.88
N TRP A 289 -2.46 29.80 0.31
CA TRP A 289 -3.31 28.63 0.58
C TRP A 289 -4.72 28.75 0.03
N ARG A 290 -5.34 29.93 0.09
CA ARG A 290 -6.69 30.15 -0.46
C ARG A 290 -6.75 29.96 -1.96
N ASP A 291 -5.80 30.55 -2.67
CA ASP A 291 -5.71 30.41 -4.13
C ASP A 291 -5.37 28.99 -4.53
N TYR A 292 -4.52 28.32 -3.74
CA TYR A 292 -4.18 26.91 -3.93
C TYR A 292 -5.42 26.00 -3.79
N LEU A 293 -6.17 26.08 -2.69
CA LEU A 293 -7.38 25.29 -2.48
C LEU A 293 -8.46 25.61 -3.51
N LYS A 294 -8.58 26.89 -3.91
CA LYS A 294 -9.49 27.30 -4.98
C LYS A 294 -9.06 26.71 -6.34
N GLY A 295 -7.78 26.75 -6.65
CA GLY A 295 -7.22 26.19 -7.90
C GLY A 295 -7.43 24.69 -8.03
N LEU A 296 -7.42 23.96 -6.88
CA LEU A 296 -7.73 22.53 -6.83
C LEU A 296 -9.25 22.23 -6.75
N GLY A 297 -10.13 23.24 -6.82
CA GLY A 297 -11.57 23.04 -6.80
C GLY A 297 -12.19 22.77 -5.41
N ILE A 298 -11.45 22.99 -4.31
CA ILE A 298 -11.87 22.73 -2.94
C ILE A 298 -11.81 24.00 -2.04
N PRO A 299 -12.40 25.16 -2.44
CA PRO A 299 -12.30 26.41 -1.70
C PRO A 299 -12.96 26.37 -0.33
N ALA A 300 -13.88 25.44 -0.11
CA ALA A 300 -14.68 25.32 1.11
C ALA A 300 -13.99 24.51 2.23
N VAL A 301 -12.75 24.06 2.03
CA VAL A 301 -11.99 23.33 3.05
C VAL A 301 -11.81 24.18 4.29
N THR A 302 -12.22 23.66 5.45
CA THR A 302 -12.09 24.31 6.76
C THR A 302 -11.08 23.59 7.65
N ALA A 303 -11.04 22.27 7.62
CA ALA A 303 -10.17 21.45 8.44
C ALA A 303 -9.15 20.70 7.57
N ILE A 304 -7.90 20.69 8.02
CA ILE A 304 -6.78 20.06 7.30
C ILE A 304 -5.92 19.30 8.31
N ASN A 305 -5.59 18.04 8.01
CA ASN A 305 -4.51 17.37 8.70
C ASN A 305 -3.17 17.78 8.07
N VAL A 306 -2.24 18.27 8.85
CA VAL A 306 -0.90 18.67 8.43
C VAL A 306 0.11 17.73 9.04
N HIS A 307 0.67 16.81 8.24
CA HIS A 307 1.54 15.75 8.78
C HIS A 307 2.75 16.28 9.54
N ASP A 308 3.38 17.34 9.05
CA ASP A 308 4.50 18.02 9.73
C ASP A 308 4.41 19.54 9.55
N PRO A 309 3.86 20.31 10.49
CA PRO A 309 3.75 21.75 10.37
C PRO A 309 5.09 22.48 10.15
N ALA A 310 6.19 21.96 10.70
CA ALA A 310 7.51 22.57 10.54
C ALA A 310 8.02 22.44 9.09
N TYR A 311 7.76 21.31 8.44
CA TYR A 311 8.10 21.09 7.05
C TYR A 311 7.45 22.13 6.13
N TYR A 312 6.15 22.40 6.28
CA TYR A 312 5.44 23.36 5.42
C TYR A 312 5.86 24.81 5.64
N THR A 313 6.21 25.15 6.87
CA THR A 313 6.81 26.44 7.16
C THR A 313 8.14 26.62 6.40
N ALA A 314 8.97 25.57 6.37
CA ALA A 314 10.23 25.56 5.65
C ALA A 314 10.04 25.61 4.12
N VAL A 315 9.08 24.85 3.57
CA VAL A 315 8.73 24.85 2.14
C VAL A 315 8.19 26.22 1.70
N ALA A 316 7.30 26.84 2.48
CA ALA A 316 6.77 28.16 2.16
C ALA A 316 7.89 29.24 2.17
N LYS A 317 8.87 29.12 3.08
CA LYS A 317 10.06 29.98 3.11
C LYS A 317 10.96 29.74 1.89
N LEU A 318 11.17 28.48 1.50
CA LEU A 318 11.96 28.12 0.30
C LEU A 318 11.40 28.82 -0.94
N LEU A 319 10.08 28.72 -1.18
CA LEU A 319 9.42 29.35 -2.32
C LEU A 319 9.61 30.88 -2.36
N GLY A 320 9.76 31.52 -1.20
CA GLY A 320 9.99 32.96 -1.10
C GLY A 320 11.45 33.40 -1.18
N SER A 321 12.40 32.50 -0.94
CA SER A 321 13.83 32.82 -0.84
C SER A 321 14.70 32.23 -1.95
N GLU A 322 14.20 31.17 -2.66
CA GLU A 322 14.98 30.53 -3.69
C GLU A 322 14.97 31.35 -5.00
N ARG A 323 16.04 31.24 -5.77
CA ARG A 323 16.12 31.87 -7.09
C ARG A 323 15.07 31.32 -8.03
N PRO A 324 14.29 32.14 -8.76
CA PRO A 324 13.26 31.66 -9.67
C PRO A 324 13.79 30.65 -10.72
N ALA A 325 15.00 30.86 -11.22
CA ALA A 325 15.64 29.93 -12.16
C ALA A 325 15.85 28.53 -11.54
N ALA A 326 16.28 28.46 -10.29
CA ALA A 326 16.48 27.17 -9.61
C ALA A 326 15.15 26.50 -9.27
N LEU A 327 14.12 27.25 -8.91
CA LEU A 327 12.75 26.72 -8.76
C LEU A 327 12.24 26.13 -10.09
N ARG A 328 12.40 26.87 -11.20
CA ARG A 328 12.04 26.32 -12.53
C ARG A 328 12.77 25.02 -12.82
N ASN A 329 14.08 24.95 -12.56
CA ASN A 329 14.88 23.74 -12.79
C ASN A 329 14.36 22.56 -11.94
N TYR A 330 14.06 22.78 -10.66
CA TYR A 330 13.50 21.73 -9.78
C TYR A 330 12.11 21.26 -10.24
N LEU A 331 11.19 22.19 -10.51
CA LEU A 331 9.84 21.84 -10.97
C LEU A 331 9.88 21.12 -12.33
N THR A 332 10.75 21.57 -13.26
CA THR A 332 10.96 20.88 -14.53
C THR A 332 11.53 19.48 -14.34
N ALA A 333 12.53 19.30 -13.46
CA ALA A 333 13.09 17.98 -13.16
C ALA A 333 12.00 17.02 -12.63
N THR A 334 11.12 17.52 -11.76
CA THR A 334 9.97 16.72 -11.26
C THR A 334 9.05 16.27 -12.40
N VAL A 335 8.64 17.21 -13.27
CA VAL A 335 7.80 16.86 -14.44
C VAL A 335 8.49 15.85 -15.34
N LEU A 336 9.76 16.09 -15.72
CA LEU A 336 10.49 15.21 -16.64
C LEU A 336 10.64 13.80 -16.06
N ARG A 337 10.91 13.66 -14.77
CA ARG A 337 11.03 12.38 -14.09
C ARG A 337 9.69 11.63 -14.04
N ASP A 338 8.62 12.30 -13.67
CA ASP A 338 7.32 11.69 -13.44
C ASP A 338 6.62 11.34 -14.77
N GLU A 339 6.83 12.13 -15.84
CA GLU A 339 6.18 11.98 -17.14
C GLU A 339 6.99 11.19 -18.17
N ALA A 340 8.29 10.93 -17.95
CA ALA A 340 9.18 10.29 -18.93
C ALA A 340 8.63 8.99 -19.53
N ASN A 341 7.95 8.15 -18.72
CA ASN A 341 7.41 6.87 -19.16
C ASN A 341 6.19 6.98 -20.11
N ARG A 342 5.63 8.18 -20.27
CA ARG A 342 4.48 8.48 -21.14
C ARG A 342 4.90 9.10 -22.47
N LEU A 343 6.18 9.41 -22.61
CA LEU A 343 6.79 10.05 -23.79
C LEU A 343 7.46 9.04 -24.72
N GLY A 344 8.16 9.54 -25.74
CA GLY A 344 8.86 8.73 -26.73
C GLY A 344 10.00 7.89 -26.14
N LYS A 345 10.53 7.01 -26.99
CA LYS A 345 11.49 5.96 -26.58
C LYS A 345 12.71 6.50 -25.84
N ALA A 346 13.28 7.63 -26.26
CA ALA A 346 14.48 8.20 -25.61
C ALA A 346 14.23 8.55 -24.13
N TRP A 347 13.04 9.03 -23.79
CA TRP A 347 12.62 9.37 -22.44
C TRP A 347 12.42 8.11 -21.58
N VAL A 348 11.75 7.11 -22.15
CA VAL A 348 11.51 5.80 -21.48
C VAL A 348 12.83 5.09 -21.23
N ASP A 349 13.76 5.11 -22.19
CA ASP A 349 15.09 4.50 -22.04
C ASP A 349 15.88 5.20 -20.91
N GLU A 350 15.80 6.53 -20.85
CA GLU A 350 16.49 7.28 -19.78
C GLU A 350 15.86 7.00 -18.39
N ALA A 351 14.52 6.99 -18.28
CA ALA A 351 13.83 6.64 -17.04
C ALA A 351 14.20 5.22 -16.58
N PHE A 352 14.39 4.30 -17.52
CA PHE A 352 14.77 2.92 -17.21
C PHE A 352 16.14 2.81 -16.57
N THR A 353 17.09 3.73 -16.85
CA THR A 353 18.42 3.72 -16.21
C THR A 353 18.34 3.75 -14.68
N MET A 354 17.35 4.46 -14.14
CA MET A 354 17.10 4.50 -12.68
C MET A 354 16.51 3.19 -12.16
N GLN A 355 15.64 2.52 -12.92
CA GLN A 355 15.14 1.20 -12.57
C GLN A 355 16.27 0.16 -12.51
N GLN A 356 17.19 0.20 -13.47
CA GLN A 356 18.38 -0.63 -13.46
C GLN A 356 19.23 -0.41 -12.21
N LEU A 357 19.47 0.86 -11.87
CA LEU A 357 20.29 1.23 -10.72
C LEU A 357 19.65 0.83 -9.39
N LEU A 358 18.38 1.15 -9.22
CA LEU A 358 17.66 1.00 -7.94
C LEU A 358 17.17 -0.44 -7.72
N ARG A 359 16.83 -1.16 -8.78
CA ARG A 359 16.17 -2.46 -8.69
C ARG A 359 16.97 -3.61 -9.30
N GLY A 360 18.05 -3.33 -10.03
CA GLY A 360 18.85 -4.35 -10.71
C GLY A 360 18.12 -5.05 -11.86
N VAL A 361 17.09 -4.40 -12.44
CA VAL A 361 16.38 -4.89 -13.63
C VAL A 361 17.30 -4.76 -14.85
N LYS A 362 17.33 -5.78 -15.72
CA LYS A 362 18.27 -5.81 -16.86
C LYS A 362 17.65 -5.29 -18.16
N GLU A 363 16.35 -5.52 -18.37
CA GLU A 363 15.61 -5.17 -19.58
C GLU A 363 14.33 -4.44 -19.22
N GLN A 364 13.86 -3.57 -20.12
CA GLN A 364 12.56 -2.94 -19.96
C GLN A 364 11.44 -3.98 -20.02
N PRO A 365 10.35 -3.83 -19.24
CA PRO A 365 9.14 -4.61 -19.45
C PRO A 365 8.64 -4.42 -20.90
N PRO A 366 8.15 -5.47 -21.57
CA PRO A 366 7.62 -5.37 -22.92
C PRO A 366 6.47 -4.35 -22.97
N ARG A 367 6.29 -3.69 -24.10
CA ARG A 367 5.31 -2.62 -24.28
C ARG A 367 3.91 -3.03 -23.84
N TRP A 368 3.46 -4.20 -24.28
CA TRP A 368 2.14 -4.71 -23.94
C TRP A 368 1.91 -4.76 -22.41
N ARG A 369 2.92 -5.19 -21.63
CA ARG A 369 2.79 -5.28 -20.17
C ARG A 369 2.72 -3.89 -19.54
N ARG A 370 3.55 -2.94 -20.00
CA ARG A 370 3.48 -1.54 -19.54
C ARG A 370 2.10 -0.94 -19.82
N CYS A 371 1.54 -1.22 -21.01
CA CYS A 371 0.23 -0.74 -21.39
C CYS A 371 -0.92 -1.43 -20.62
N THR A 372 -0.81 -2.74 -20.36
CA THR A 372 -1.78 -3.47 -19.53
C THR A 372 -1.82 -2.90 -18.12
N ASN A 373 -0.66 -2.66 -17.51
CA ASN A 373 -0.58 -2.08 -16.16
C ASN A 373 -1.14 -0.64 -16.16
N GLN A 374 -0.85 0.18 -17.17
CA GLN A 374 -1.38 1.53 -17.26
C GLN A 374 -2.92 1.54 -17.41
N VAL A 375 -3.51 0.58 -18.13
CA VAL A 375 -4.97 0.45 -18.20
C VAL A 375 -5.54 0.03 -16.84
N ASP A 376 -4.87 -0.87 -16.10
CA ASP A 376 -5.30 -1.26 -14.75
C ASP A 376 -5.19 -0.09 -13.76
N ASP A 377 -4.10 0.67 -13.81
CA ASP A 377 -3.91 1.86 -12.97
C ASP A 377 -5.02 2.91 -13.19
N ASP A 378 -5.36 3.20 -14.45
CA ASP A 378 -6.27 4.29 -14.80
C ASP A 378 -7.75 3.87 -14.93
N LEU A 379 -8.03 2.60 -15.26
CA LEU A 379 -9.36 2.05 -15.54
C LEU A 379 -9.59 0.69 -14.85
N GLY A 380 -8.94 0.46 -13.72
CA GLY A 380 -8.82 -0.86 -13.09
C GLY A 380 -10.14 -1.56 -12.79
N GLU A 381 -11.19 -0.83 -12.38
CA GLU A 381 -12.49 -1.46 -12.17
C GLU A 381 -13.20 -1.82 -13.47
N LEU A 382 -12.98 -1.10 -14.58
CA LEU A 382 -13.51 -1.52 -15.88
C LEU A 382 -12.83 -2.80 -16.37
N LEU A 383 -11.49 -2.82 -16.30
CA LEU A 383 -10.69 -4.00 -16.66
C LEU A 383 -11.00 -5.18 -15.72
N GLY A 384 -11.19 -4.90 -14.44
CA GLY A 384 -11.52 -5.86 -13.40
C GLY A 384 -12.84 -6.61 -13.64
N GLN A 385 -13.83 -6.02 -14.33
CA GLN A 385 -15.07 -6.72 -14.68
C GLN A 385 -14.81 -7.98 -15.53
N SER A 386 -13.92 -7.87 -16.51
CA SER A 386 -13.52 -9.02 -17.34
C SER A 386 -12.76 -10.06 -16.52
N TYR A 387 -11.89 -9.61 -15.62
CA TYR A 387 -11.12 -10.50 -14.73
C TYR A 387 -12.04 -11.29 -13.80
N VAL A 388 -12.93 -10.63 -13.08
CA VAL A 388 -13.85 -11.25 -12.13
C VAL A 388 -14.76 -12.28 -12.83
N LYS A 389 -15.32 -11.91 -13.97
CA LYS A 389 -16.19 -12.79 -14.77
C LYS A 389 -15.50 -14.10 -15.16
N ALA A 390 -14.20 -14.05 -15.46
CA ALA A 390 -13.45 -15.21 -15.97
C ALA A 390 -12.70 -15.99 -14.87
N ARG A 391 -12.23 -15.30 -13.83
CA ARG A 391 -11.26 -15.84 -12.87
C ARG A 391 -11.78 -15.93 -11.43
N PHE A 392 -12.91 -15.30 -11.12
CA PHE A 392 -13.48 -15.29 -9.77
C PHE A 392 -15.01 -15.53 -9.79
N ALA A 393 -15.42 -16.51 -10.58
CA ALA A 393 -16.83 -16.94 -10.68
C ALA A 393 -17.14 -18.04 -9.64
N GLY A 394 -18.40 -18.44 -9.57
CA GLY A 394 -18.84 -19.53 -8.70
C GLY A 394 -18.82 -19.17 -7.21
N ASP A 395 -18.40 -20.13 -6.37
CA ASP A 395 -18.45 -20.02 -4.91
C ASP A 395 -17.18 -19.42 -4.28
N ALA A 396 -16.18 -19.02 -5.08
CA ALA A 396 -14.89 -18.54 -4.58
C ALA A 396 -15.04 -17.38 -3.56
N LYS A 397 -15.90 -16.38 -3.86
CA LYS A 397 -16.20 -15.26 -2.93
C LYS A 397 -16.77 -15.77 -1.60
N LEU A 398 -17.71 -16.72 -1.65
CA LEU A 398 -18.36 -17.24 -0.44
C LEU A 398 -17.38 -18.05 0.42
N ARG A 399 -16.53 -18.87 -0.20
CA ARG A 399 -15.49 -19.64 0.50
C ARG A 399 -14.44 -18.76 1.15
N ALA A 400 -14.03 -17.68 0.47
CA ALA A 400 -13.12 -16.71 1.06
C ALA A 400 -13.76 -15.96 2.25
N ILE A 401 -15.06 -15.64 2.18
CA ILE A 401 -15.83 -15.09 3.29
C ILE A 401 -15.89 -16.07 4.47
N ASP A 402 -16.13 -17.35 4.23
CA ASP A 402 -16.19 -18.37 5.28
C ASP A 402 -14.82 -18.58 5.94
N LEU A 403 -13.74 -18.54 5.17
CA LEU A 403 -12.38 -18.55 5.69
C LEU A 403 -12.12 -17.32 6.57
N THR A 404 -12.52 -16.13 6.10
CA THR A 404 -12.41 -14.88 6.87
C THR A 404 -13.15 -14.97 8.22
N LYS A 405 -14.38 -15.45 8.22
CA LYS A 405 -15.16 -15.65 9.45
C LYS A 405 -14.52 -16.66 10.42
N SER A 406 -13.90 -17.71 9.88
CA SER A 406 -13.19 -18.69 10.70
C SER A 406 -12.00 -18.08 11.41
N VAL A 407 -11.21 -17.24 10.72
CA VAL A 407 -10.07 -16.54 11.30
C VAL A 407 -10.52 -15.46 12.30
N LEU A 408 -11.61 -14.72 12.01
CA LEU A 408 -12.25 -13.80 12.97
C LEU A 408 -12.68 -14.52 14.26
N GLY A 409 -13.26 -15.70 14.13
CA GLY A 409 -13.64 -16.54 15.26
C GLY A 409 -12.44 -16.94 16.13
N ALA A 410 -11.33 -17.30 15.50
CA ALA A 410 -10.09 -17.64 16.21
C ALA A 410 -9.49 -16.42 16.92
N MET A 411 -9.45 -15.25 16.29
CA MET A 411 -8.99 -14.01 16.95
C MET A 411 -9.87 -13.69 18.16
N ARG A 412 -11.20 -13.85 18.04
CA ARG A 412 -12.11 -13.62 19.17
C ARG A 412 -11.81 -14.56 20.34
N ALA A 413 -11.55 -15.84 20.08
CA ALA A 413 -11.18 -16.82 21.09
C ALA A 413 -9.80 -16.52 21.69
N GLU A 414 -8.82 -16.09 20.86
CA GLU A 414 -7.49 -15.73 21.34
C GLU A 414 -7.53 -14.55 22.30
N LEU A 415 -8.36 -13.53 22.03
CA LEU A 415 -8.53 -12.40 22.95
C LEU A 415 -8.93 -12.82 24.37
N ASP A 416 -9.67 -13.93 24.53
CA ASP A 416 -10.03 -14.48 25.84
C ASP A 416 -8.83 -15.11 26.58
N ASN A 417 -7.84 -15.57 25.82
CA ASN A 417 -6.70 -16.32 26.35
C ASN A 417 -5.44 -15.48 26.55
N LEU A 418 -5.44 -14.18 26.16
CA LEU A 418 -4.26 -13.32 26.33
C LEU A 418 -4.05 -12.92 27.79
N PRO A 419 -3.00 -13.44 28.47
CA PRO A 419 -2.80 -13.22 29.91
C PRO A 419 -2.32 -11.80 30.25
N TRP A 420 -1.84 -11.07 29.23
CA TRP A 420 -1.33 -9.72 29.40
C TRP A 420 -2.40 -8.65 29.20
N MET A 421 -3.56 -8.98 28.62
CA MET A 421 -4.66 -8.05 28.34
C MET A 421 -5.69 -8.06 29.50
N ASP A 422 -5.98 -6.91 30.05
CA ASP A 422 -7.03 -6.77 31.07
C ASP A 422 -8.45 -6.79 30.49
N ASP A 423 -9.45 -6.99 31.36
CA ASP A 423 -10.84 -7.16 30.92
C ASP A 423 -11.44 -5.95 30.21
N PRO A 424 -11.20 -4.67 30.63
CA PRO A 424 -11.69 -3.52 29.90
C PRO A 424 -11.12 -3.41 28.48
N THR A 425 -9.80 -3.64 28.32
CA THR A 425 -9.14 -3.62 27.00
C THR A 425 -9.62 -4.78 26.14
N ARG A 426 -9.79 -5.97 26.73
CA ARG A 426 -10.33 -7.16 26.05
C ARG A 426 -11.74 -6.93 25.52
N ALA A 427 -12.61 -6.28 26.30
CA ALA A 427 -13.97 -5.94 25.86
C ALA A 427 -13.94 -4.96 24.69
N ALA A 428 -13.08 -3.93 24.73
CA ALA A 428 -12.92 -2.97 23.65
C ALA A 428 -12.31 -3.62 22.38
N ALA A 429 -11.33 -4.54 22.54
CA ALA A 429 -10.75 -5.30 21.44
C ALA A 429 -11.80 -6.19 20.74
N LYS A 430 -12.65 -6.87 21.51
CA LYS A 430 -13.77 -7.63 20.96
C LYS A 430 -14.77 -6.74 20.22
N GLN A 431 -15.08 -5.56 20.75
CA GLN A 431 -15.94 -4.60 20.07
C GLN A 431 -15.32 -4.15 18.73
N LYS A 432 -14.00 -3.92 18.69
CA LYS A 432 -13.29 -3.58 17.45
C LYS A 432 -13.37 -4.71 16.45
N LEU A 433 -13.15 -5.95 16.88
CA LEU A 433 -13.27 -7.13 16.04
C LEU A 433 -14.70 -7.33 15.50
N ASP A 434 -15.72 -7.11 16.34
CA ASP A 434 -17.14 -7.23 15.96
C ASP A 434 -17.57 -6.18 14.92
N LYS A 435 -16.91 -5.01 14.89
CA LYS A 435 -17.14 -3.94 13.91
C LYS A 435 -16.22 -4.02 12.70
N MET A 436 -15.24 -4.92 12.68
CA MET A 436 -14.32 -5.08 11.56
C MET A 436 -15.08 -5.51 10.32
N ALA A 437 -15.03 -4.69 9.27
CA ALA A 437 -15.61 -4.99 7.97
C ALA A 437 -14.60 -5.75 7.10
N TYR A 438 -15.12 -6.45 6.08
CA TYR A 438 -14.30 -7.10 5.08
C TYR A 438 -14.92 -6.99 3.70
N LEU A 439 -14.12 -6.54 2.75
CA LEU A 439 -14.41 -6.47 1.33
C LEU A 439 -13.74 -7.66 0.64
N VAL A 440 -14.49 -8.45 -0.13
CA VAL A 440 -13.96 -9.67 -0.74
C VAL A 440 -14.24 -9.73 -2.23
N GLY A 441 -13.18 -9.87 -3.01
CA GLY A 441 -13.19 -10.13 -4.44
C GLY A 441 -13.29 -8.87 -5.28
N PHE A 442 -14.40 -8.16 -5.22
CA PHE A 442 -14.70 -7.02 -6.08
C PHE A 442 -15.84 -6.17 -5.50
N PRO A 443 -15.96 -4.88 -5.91
CA PRO A 443 -17.01 -3.97 -5.43
C PRO A 443 -18.40 -4.41 -5.89
N ASP A 444 -19.40 -4.17 -5.04
CA ASP A 444 -20.80 -4.47 -5.37
C ASP A 444 -21.35 -3.49 -6.43
N SER A 445 -20.73 -2.32 -6.60
CA SER A 445 -21.07 -1.29 -7.57
C SER A 445 -19.81 -0.81 -8.29
N TRP A 446 -19.79 -0.93 -9.60
CA TRP A 446 -18.64 -0.57 -10.42
C TRP A 446 -18.51 0.94 -10.59
N ARG A 447 -17.27 1.44 -10.51
CA ARG A 447 -16.92 2.86 -10.74
C ARG A 447 -17.21 3.28 -12.17
N LYS A 448 -17.80 4.48 -12.32
CA LYS A 448 -18.05 5.10 -13.62
C LYS A 448 -16.92 6.07 -13.93
N TYR A 449 -16.27 5.87 -15.04
CA TYR A 449 -15.18 6.71 -15.53
C TYR A 449 -15.69 7.70 -16.57
N GLU A 450 -15.98 8.94 -16.14
CA GLU A 450 -16.70 9.97 -16.90
C GLU A 450 -15.75 10.91 -17.64
N PHE A 451 -14.78 10.35 -18.38
CA PHE A 451 -13.90 11.11 -19.26
C PHE A 451 -13.76 10.40 -20.61
N GLU A 452 -13.41 11.18 -21.64
CA GLU A 452 -13.22 10.69 -23.01
C GLU A 452 -11.88 9.99 -23.15
N ILE A 453 -11.85 8.90 -23.90
CA ILE A 453 -10.64 8.19 -24.32
C ILE A 453 -10.48 8.37 -25.85
N LYS A 454 -9.31 8.82 -26.27
CA LYS A 454 -8.92 8.96 -27.68
C LYS A 454 -7.96 7.85 -28.07
N ARG A 455 -8.30 7.14 -29.13
CA ARG A 455 -7.53 5.96 -29.59
C ARG A 455 -6.11 6.29 -30.06
N THR A 456 -5.79 7.56 -30.34
CA THR A 456 -4.52 8.04 -30.93
C THR A 456 -3.77 8.99 -30.01
N ASP A 457 -4.21 9.15 -28.74
CA ASP A 457 -3.62 10.13 -27.81
C ASP A 457 -3.38 9.48 -26.45
N PHE A 458 -2.30 8.69 -26.34
CA PHE A 458 -1.97 7.97 -25.10
C PHE A 458 -1.76 8.93 -23.92
N ALA A 459 -0.86 9.89 -24.06
CA ALA A 459 -0.52 10.78 -22.94
C ALA A 459 -1.70 11.69 -22.54
N GLY A 460 -2.54 12.09 -23.51
CA GLY A 460 -3.79 12.81 -23.23
C GLY A 460 -4.80 11.96 -22.46
N ASN A 461 -4.90 10.65 -22.77
CA ASN A 461 -5.75 9.72 -22.04
C ASN A 461 -5.28 9.55 -20.59
N VAL A 462 -3.97 9.36 -20.38
CA VAL A 462 -3.38 9.27 -19.02
C VAL A 462 -3.64 10.57 -18.25
N SER A 463 -3.40 11.73 -18.86
CA SER A 463 -3.66 13.03 -18.20
C SER A 463 -5.14 13.22 -17.86
N ALA A 464 -6.06 12.77 -18.73
CA ALA A 464 -7.51 12.84 -18.48
C ALA A 464 -7.91 11.93 -17.32
N ALA A 465 -7.39 10.70 -17.26
CA ALA A 465 -7.61 9.76 -16.18
C ALA A 465 -7.08 10.30 -14.84
N THR A 466 -5.85 10.81 -14.84
CA THR A 466 -5.20 11.39 -13.65
C THR A 466 -6.00 12.58 -13.11
N ARG A 467 -6.37 13.54 -13.96
CA ARG A 467 -7.18 14.70 -13.54
C ARG A 467 -8.55 14.29 -13.02
N TRP A 468 -9.19 13.33 -13.68
CA TRP A 468 -10.48 12.81 -13.24
C TRP A 468 -10.37 12.15 -11.85
N GLU A 469 -9.35 11.32 -11.62
CA GLU A 469 -9.15 10.65 -10.33
C GLU A 469 -8.80 11.65 -9.23
N ILE A 470 -7.94 12.64 -9.49
CA ILE A 470 -7.65 13.70 -8.51
C ILE A 470 -8.93 14.48 -8.15
N ALA A 471 -9.72 14.88 -9.15
CA ALA A 471 -10.98 15.58 -8.89
C ALA A 471 -11.96 14.71 -8.10
N ARG A 472 -12.06 13.42 -8.42
CA ARG A 472 -12.89 12.45 -7.69
C ARG A 472 -12.44 12.32 -6.23
N GLN A 473 -11.14 12.19 -5.99
CA GLN A 473 -10.58 12.10 -4.64
C GLN A 473 -10.83 13.40 -3.86
N LEU A 474 -10.49 14.54 -4.41
CA LEU A 474 -10.70 15.84 -3.76
C LEU A 474 -12.17 16.11 -3.46
N ALA A 475 -13.09 15.62 -4.31
CA ALA A 475 -14.53 15.76 -4.09
C ALA A 475 -15.08 14.98 -2.87
N LYS A 476 -14.28 14.09 -2.26
CA LYS A 476 -14.63 13.43 -0.99
C LYS A 476 -14.45 14.35 0.21
N ILE A 477 -13.57 15.35 0.13
CA ILE A 477 -13.27 16.24 1.25
C ILE A 477 -14.53 16.99 1.69
N GLY A 478 -14.81 16.95 2.99
CA GLY A 478 -16.01 17.53 3.60
C GLY A 478 -17.25 16.65 3.47
N LYS A 479 -17.12 15.40 3.01
CA LYS A 479 -18.22 14.44 2.93
C LYS A 479 -18.03 13.31 3.95
N PRO A 480 -19.10 12.58 4.28
CA PRO A 480 -19.00 11.33 5.01
C PRO A 480 -18.09 10.33 4.28
N VAL A 481 -17.44 9.48 5.06
CA VAL A 481 -16.58 8.42 4.54
C VAL A 481 -17.41 7.38 3.79
N ASP A 482 -16.97 7.00 2.60
CA ASP A 482 -17.50 5.86 1.83
C ASP A 482 -16.69 4.60 2.15
N ARG A 483 -17.30 3.66 2.85
CA ARG A 483 -16.69 2.39 3.25
C ARG A 483 -16.63 1.35 2.12
N PHE A 484 -17.22 1.63 0.97
CA PHE A 484 -17.26 0.72 -0.18
C PHE A 484 -16.34 1.15 -1.32
N ASP A 485 -15.57 2.22 -1.13
CA ASP A 485 -14.59 2.68 -2.11
C ASP A 485 -13.30 1.87 -1.99
N TRP A 486 -13.09 0.96 -2.93
CA TRP A 486 -11.93 0.09 -2.96
C TRP A 486 -10.64 0.86 -3.30
N GLY A 487 -9.58 0.59 -2.53
CA GLY A 487 -8.24 1.13 -2.79
C GLY A 487 -7.43 0.35 -3.84
N MET A 488 -7.90 -0.85 -4.23
CA MET A 488 -7.23 -1.72 -5.20
C MET A 488 -8.23 -2.22 -6.24
N SER A 489 -7.75 -2.41 -7.48
CA SER A 489 -8.54 -3.04 -8.55
C SER A 489 -8.71 -4.56 -8.30
N PRO A 490 -9.77 -5.20 -8.84
CA PRO A 490 -9.99 -6.61 -8.63
C PRO A 490 -8.86 -7.55 -9.10
N PRO A 491 -8.08 -7.28 -10.17
CA PRO A 491 -6.95 -8.13 -10.55
C PRO A 491 -5.72 -8.01 -9.63
N THR A 492 -5.69 -7.04 -8.72
CA THR A 492 -4.53 -6.80 -7.84
C THR A 492 -4.24 -8.03 -6.97
N VAL A 493 -2.98 -8.49 -7.01
CA VAL A 493 -2.47 -9.58 -6.16
C VAL A 493 -1.87 -8.96 -4.90
N ASN A 494 -2.73 -8.53 -4.02
CA ASN A 494 -2.43 -7.94 -2.71
C ASN A 494 -3.70 -7.84 -1.87
N ALA A 495 -3.57 -7.38 -0.61
CA ALA A 495 -4.65 -7.07 0.31
C ALA A 495 -4.28 -5.85 1.15
N TYR A 496 -5.21 -5.32 1.94
CA TYR A 496 -4.90 -4.25 2.89
C TYR A 496 -5.88 -4.22 4.06
N TYR A 497 -5.41 -3.68 5.19
CA TYR A 497 -6.23 -3.21 6.30
C TYR A 497 -6.26 -1.68 6.31
N ASN A 498 -7.44 -1.10 6.50
CA ASN A 498 -7.63 0.34 6.68
C ASN A 498 -8.01 0.64 8.14
N PRO A 499 -7.13 1.23 8.96
CA PRO A 499 -7.38 1.44 10.39
C PRO A 499 -8.51 2.44 10.66
N GLY A 500 -8.67 3.47 9.83
CA GLY A 500 -9.74 4.45 9.97
C GLY A 500 -11.12 3.88 9.63
N LEU A 501 -11.19 2.86 8.76
CA LEU A 501 -12.42 2.15 8.42
C LEU A 501 -12.63 0.91 9.29
N ASN A 502 -11.61 0.47 10.00
CA ASN A 502 -11.57 -0.83 10.65
C ASN A 502 -12.02 -1.95 9.69
N GLU A 503 -11.32 -2.04 8.54
CA GLU A 503 -11.75 -2.83 7.40
C GLU A 503 -10.57 -3.52 6.72
N ILE A 504 -10.74 -4.78 6.32
CA ILE A 504 -9.82 -5.51 5.44
C ILE A 504 -10.40 -5.62 4.03
N ALA A 505 -9.54 -5.57 3.01
CA ALA A 505 -9.93 -5.76 1.62
C ALA A 505 -9.07 -6.81 0.93
N LEU A 506 -9.74 -7.74 0.26
CA LEU A 506 -9.16 -8.93 -0.37
C LEU A 506 -9.57 -8.96 -1.85
N PRO A 507 -8.83 -8.34 -2.78
CA PRO A 507 -9.12 -8.39 -4.22
C PRO A 507 -9.14 -9.80 -4.79
N ALA A 508 -9.90 -10.02 -5.86
CA ALA A 508 -10.02 -11.31 -6.52
C ALA A 508 -8.67 -11.87 -7.01
N GLY A 509 -7.72 -10.99 -7.38
CA GLY A 509 -6.37 -11.37 -7.78
C GLY A 509 -5.56 -12.06 -6.69
N GLN A 510 -5.78 -11.69 -5.42
CA GLN A 510 -5.15 -12.34 -4.27
C GLN A 510 -5.73 -13.74 -4.00
N LEU A 511 -6.99 -13.96 -4.38
CA LEU A 511 -7.72 -15.21 -4.14
C LEU A 511 -7.60 -16.17 -5.31
N GLN A 512 -6.37 -16.41 -5.79
CA GLN A 512 -6.00 -17.29 -6.90
C GLN A 512 -4.97 -18.34 -6.45
N ALA A 513 -4.87 -19.44 -7.21
CA ALA A 513 -3.83 -20.45 -7.00
C ALA A 513 -2.43 -19.82 -7.19
N PRO A 514 -1.42 -20.21 -6.38
CA PRO A 514 -1.44 -21.22 -5.32
C PRO A 514 -1.86 -20.70 -3.93
N PHE A 515 -2.29 -19.44 -3.79
CA PHE A 515 -2.72 -18.89 -2.50
C PHE A 515 -4.08 -19.45 -2.07
N PHE A 516 -5.01 -19.56 -3.01
CA PHE A 516 -6.36 -20.01 -2.75
C PHE A 516 -6.88 -20.91 -3.86
N GLY A 517 -7.52 -22.00 -3.49
CA GLY A 517 -8.17 -22.91 -4.43
C GLY A 517 -9.39 -23.57 -3.82
N GLU A 518 -10.49 -23.61 -4.58
CA GLU A 518 -11.75 -24.22 -4.13
C GLU A 518 -11.60 -25.70 -3.79
N ASN A 519 -10.69 -26.39 -4.47
CA ASN A 519 -10.45 -27.83 -4.34
C ASN A 519 -9.16 -28.16 -3.58
N PHE A 520 -8.47 -27.16 -3.05
CA PHE A 520 -7.26 -27.36 -2.25
C PHE A 520 -7.59 -28.03 -0.92
N HIS A 521 -6.61 -28.71 -0.34
CA HIS A 521 -6.74 -29.17 1.03
C HIS A 521 -7.01 -27.99 1.96
N PRO A 522 -8.01 -28.04 2.86
CA PRO A 522 -8.33 -26.89 3.71
C PRO A 522 -7.13 -26.33 4.47
N ALA A 523 -6.25 -27.17 5.00
CA ALA A 523 -5.04 -26.73 5.68
C ALA A 523 -4.19 -25.79 4.80
N VAL A 524 -4.14 -26.00 3.48
CA VAL A 524 -3.41 -25.17 2.53
C VAL A 524 -4.06 -23.80 2.41
N ASN A 525 -5.39 -23.72 2.23
CA ASN A 525 -6.10 -22.43 2.19
C ASN A 525 -5.99 -21.67 3.51
N PHE A 526 -6.03 -22.36 4.64
CA PHE A 526 -5.80 -21.73 5.95
C PHE A 526 -4.35 -21.28 6.13
N GLY A 527 -3.36 -22.03 5.66
CA GLY A 527 -1.94 -21.66 5.80
C GLY A 527 -1.56 -20.50 4.91
N SER A 528 -1.90 -20.53 3.63
CA SER A 528 -1.57 -19.49 2.65
C SER A 528 -2.47 -18.25 2.80
N THR A 529 -3.72 -18.29 2.31
CA THR A 529 -4.65 -17.15 2.36
C THR A 529 -5.11 -16.84 3.78
N GLY A 530 -5.38 -17.86 4.60
CA GLY A 530 -5.82 -17.67 5.98
C GLY A 530 -4.76 -16.98 6.84
N GLY A 531 -3.52 -17.49 6.85
CA GLY A 531 -2.42 -16.97 7.66
C GLY A 531 -1.70 -15.81 7.00
N GLY A 532 -1.28 -16.00 5.74
CA GLY A 532 -0.46 -15.05 5.01
C GLY A 532 -1.21 -13.82 4.46
N THR A 533 -2.55 -13.83 4.47
CA THR A 533 -3.36 -12.70 3.98
C THR A 533 -4.42 -12.30 5.00
N ILE A 534 -5.46 -13.10 5.21
CA ILE A 534 -6.63 -12.71 6.03
C ILE A 534 -6.22 -12.43 7.48
N GLY A 535 -5.49 -13.35 8.11
CA GLY A 535 -5.03 -13.20 9.48
C GLY A 535 -4.00 -12.09 9.63
N HIS A 536 -3.15 -11.91 8.61
CA HIS A 536 -2.21 -10.79 8.52
C HIS A 536 -2.95 -9.45 8.53
N GLU A 537 -3.89 -9.22 7.59
CA GLU A 537 -4.66 -7.97 7.52
C GLU A 537 -5.51 -7.73 8.78
N MET A 538 -6.09 -8.80 9.34
CA MET A 538 -6.84 -8.71 10.60
C MET A 538 -5.96 -8.27 11.77
N THR A 539 -4.72 -8.78 11.83
CA THR A 539 -3.78 -8.46 12.90
C THR A 539 -3.29 -7.01 12.80
N HIS A 540 -3.24 -6.42 11.59
CA HIS A 540 -2.99 -4.98 11.43
C HIS A 540 -3.98 -4.11 12.21
N GLY A 541 -5.20 -4.58 12.46
CA GLY A 541 -6.13 -3.89 13.36
C GLY A 541 -5.62 -3.75 14.80
N PHE A 542 -4.62 -4.53 15.18
CA PHE A 542 -4.12 -4.67 16.54
C PHE A 542 -2.58 -4.61 16.64
N ASP A 543 -1.88 -4.21 15.58
CA ASP A 543 -0.44 -4.00 15.58
C ASP A 543 -0.03 -2.67 16.25
N ASP A 544 1.22 -2.23 16.07
CA ASP A 544 1.74 -0.99 16.66
C ASP A 544 1.05 0.28 16.14
N GLU A 545 0.50 0.26 14.93
CA GLU A 545 -0.28 1.35 14.35
C GLU A 545 -1.78 1.18 14.56
N GLY A 546 -2.35 0.05 14.15
CA GLY A 546 -3.78 -0.20 14.21
C GLY A 546 -4.33 -0.26 15.63
N SER A 547 -3.53 -0.68 16.61
CA SER A 547 -3.91 -0.65 18.03
C SER A 547 -4.18 0.75 18.58
N GLN A 548 -3.80 1.80 17.86
CA GLN A 548 -4.06 3.19 18.25
C GLN A 548 -5.45 3.68 17.81
N PHE A 549 -6.13 2.94 16.92
CA PHE A 549 -7.46 3.23 16.44
C PHE A 549 -8.51 2.36 17.14
N ASP A 550 -9.61 2.98 17.57
CA ASP A 550 -10.71 2.26 18.23
C ASP A 550 -11.60 1.47 17.26
N ALA A 551 -12.68 0.91 17.76
CA ALA A 551 -13.62 0.12 16.99
C ALA A 551 -14.34 0.90 15.88
N ASP A 552 -14.41 2.23 15.98
CA ASP A 552 -15.03 3.13 15.01
C ASP A 552 -14.01 3.79 14.07
N GLY A 553 -12.72 3.48 14.23
CA GLY A 553 -11.63 4.02 13.41
C GLY A 553 -11.07 5.36 13.89
N ASN A 554 -11.43 5.81 15.10
CA ASN A 554 -10.88 7.03 15.66
C ASN A 554 -9.53 6.79 16.34
N LEU A 555 -8.58 7.68 16.12
CA LEU A 555 -7.27 7.68 16.78
C LEU A 555 -7.41 8.15 18.22
N ARG A 556 -7.53 7.23 19.15
CA ARG A 556 -7.62 7.51 20.57
C ARG A 556 -7.06 6.37 21.42
N GLU A 557 -6.69 6.69 22.68
CA GLU A 557 -6.27 5.67 23.63
C GLU A 557 -7.51 4.93 24.15
N TRP A 558 -7.60 3.64 23.85
CA TRP A 558 -8.67 2.76 24.31
C TRP A 558 -8.14 1.56 25.12
N TRP A 559 -6.82 1.45 25.21
CA TRP A 559 -6.13 0.45 26.02
C TRP A 559 -5.89 0.98 27.42
N SER A 560 -5.97 0.13 28.42
CA SER A 560 -5.47 0.48 29.75
C SER A 560 -3.95 0.67 29.70
N LYS A 561 -3.42 1.53 30.58
CA LYS A 561 -1.98 1.76 30.65
C LYS A 561 -1.18 0.45 30.91
N PRO A 562 -1.56 -0.44 31.87
CA PRO A 562 -0.85 -1.70 32.09
C PRO A 562 -0.85 -2.62 30.86
N THR A 563 -1.96 -2.69 30.13
CA THR A 563 -2.05 -3.49 28.90
C THR A 563 -1.18 -2.90 27.81
N ARG A 564 -1.18 -1.57 27.63
CA ARG A 564 -0.32 -0.88 26.66
C ARG A 564 1.17 -1.13 26.93
N GLU A 565 1.60 -1.09 28.19
CA GLU A 565 2.99 -1.35 28.58
C GLU A 565 3.42 -2.79 28.26
N LYS A 566 2.56 -3.77 28.51
CA LYS A 566 2.82 -5.18 28.19
C LYS A 566 2.88 -5.43 26.68
N PHE A 567 1.96 -4.83 25.94
CA PHE A 567 1.98 -4.87 24.47
C PHE A 567 3.26 -4.27 23.89
N ALA A 568 3.68 -3.09 24.41
CA ALA A 568 4.93 -2.45 23.99
C ALA A 568 6.16 -3.35 24.25
N ALA A 569 6.20 -4.05 25.40
CA ALA A 569 7.26 -5.00 25.69
C ALA A 569 7.26 -6.22 24.75
N ALA A 570 6.09 -6.76 24.41
CA ALA A 570 5.96 -7.83 23.42
C ALA A 570 6.38 -7.38 22.02
N THR A 571 5.94 -6.18 21.58
CA THR A 571 6.37 -5.55 20.33
C THR A 571 7.88 -5.36 20.29
N GLN A 572 8.50 -4.90 21.38
CA GLN A 572 9.96 -4.71 21.43
C GLN A 572 10.72 -6.04 21.24
N CYS A 573 10.18 -7.18 21.69
CA CYS A 573 10.76 -8.49 21.40
C CYS A 573 10.85 -8.75 19.88
N VAL A 574 9.78 -8.45 19.15
CA VAL A 574 9.75 -8.59 17.67
C VAL A 574 10.72 -7.61 17.01
N VAL A 575 10.75 -6.35 17.45
CA VAL A 575 11.70 -5.34 16.94
C VAL A 575 13.14 -5.82 17.12
N ASP A 576 13.51 -6.31 18.30
CA ASP A 576 14.87 -6.79 18.61
C ASP A 576 15.22 -8.07 17.85
N GLN A 577 14.23 -8.94 17.59
CA GLN A 577 14.42 -10.15 16.80
C GLN A 577 14.78 -9.78 15.36
N TYR A 578 13.98 -8.96 14.72
CA TYR A 578 14.14 -8.63 13.29
C TYR A 578 15.33 -7.70 13.05
N ALA A 579 15.71 -6.86 13.99
CA ALA A 579 16.93 -6.04 13.89
C ALA A 579 18.23 -6.85 13.80
N ARG A 580 18.21 -8.15 14.14
CA ARG A 580 19.36 -9.06 13.97
C ARG A 580 19.48 -9.67 12.59
N TYR A 581 18.41 -9.63 11.79
CA TYR A 581 18.37 -10.24 10.46
C TYR A 581 18.98 -9.30 9.42
N GLU A 582 19.64 -9.88 8.44
CA GLU A 582 20.24 -9.16 7.31
C GLU A 582 19.37 -9.30 6.07
N ALA A 583 19.19 -8.20 5.35
CA ALA A 583 18.56 -8.21 4.02
C ALA A 583 19.57 -8.69 2.95
N VAL A 584 20.78 -8.16 3.02
CA VAL A 584 21.97 -8.59 2.29
C VAL A 584 23.16 -8.52 3.26
N PRO A 585 24.32 -9.14 2.96
CA PRO A 585 25.46 -9.14 3.88
C PRO A 585 25.82 -7.73 4.39
N LYS A 586 25.84 -7.56 5.71
CA LYS A 586 26.13 -6.32 6.44
C LYS A 586 25.04 -5.23 6.37
N VAL A 587 23.88 -5.51 5.81
CA VAL A 587 22.72 -4.59 5.83
C VAL A 587 21.62 -5.22 6.67
N HIS A 588 21.50 -4.78 7.92
CA HIS A 588 20.50 -5.26 8.85
C HIS A 588 19.13 -4.61 8.57
N LEU A 589 18.07 -5.33 8.92
CA LEU A 589 16.71 -4.81 8.88
C LEU A 589 16.50 -3.73 9.95
N ASN A 590 15.67 -2.76 9.65
CA ASN A 590 15.18 -1.81 10.65
C ASN A 590 13.95 -2.42 11.36
N GLY A 591 14.17 -3.09 12.48
CA GLY A 591 13.12 -3.78 13.23
C GLY A 591 11.96 -2.86 13.66
N LYS A 592 12.21 -1.55 13.83
CA LYS A 592 11.14 -0.58 14.12
C LYS A 592 10.30 -0.26 12.89
N LEU A 593 10.94 -0.12 11.72
CA LEU A 593 10.25 0.11 10.47
C LEU A 593 9.36 -1.08 10.10
N THR A 594 9.84 -2.30 10.36
CA THR A 594 9.16 -3.54 9.98
C THR A 594 8.25 -4.12 11.08
N ALA A 595 8.08 -3.43 12.21
CA ALA A 595 7.40 -3.98 13.39
C ALA A 595 5.95 -4.39 13.11
N GLY A 596 5.14 -3.53 12.52
CA GLY A 596 3.73 -3.80 12.22
C GLY A 596 3.55 -5.01 11.31
N GLU A 597 4.31 -5.06 10.22
CA GLU A 597 4.28 -6.17 9.27
C GLU A 597 4.69 -7.51 9.93
N ASN A 598 5.72 -7.47 10.77
CA ASN A 598 6.17 -8.67 11.46
C ASN A 598 5.19 -9.14 12.55
N ILE A 599 4.51 -8.20 13.23
CA ILE A 599 3.43 -8.51 14.18
C ILE A 599 2.24 -9.11 13.43
N ALA A 600 1.87 -8.53 12.28
CA ALA A 600 0.78 -8.99 11.45
C ALA A 600 1.02 -10.42 10.92
N ASP A 601 2.21 -10.72 10.43
CA ASP A 601 2.59 -12.06 9.99
C ASP A 601 2.54 -13.08 11.15
N ASN A 602 3.13 -12.74 12.30
CA ASN A 602 3.16 -13.64 13.46
C ASN A 602 1.74 -13.96 13.98
N GLY A 603 0.89 -12.93 14.12
CA GLY A 603 -0.49 -13.08 14.53
C GLY A 603 -1.32 -13.83 13.50
N GLY A 604 -1.18 -13.49 12.23
CA GLY A 604 -1.89 -14.10 11.12
C GLY A 604 -1.70 -15.61 11.06
N VAL A 605 -0.45 -16.07 11.10
CA VAL A 605 -0.12 -17.51 11.08
C VAL A 605 -0.67 -18.23 12.31
N LYS A 606 -0.54 -17.66 13.51
CA LYS A 606 -1.08 -18.27 14.71
C LYS A 606 -2.60 -18.41 14.66
N LEU A 607 -3.29 -17.32 14.34
CA LEU A 607 -4.74 -17.25 14.34
C LEU A 607 -5.36 -18.18 13.29
N ALA A 608 -4.79 -18.22 12.10
CA ALA A 608 -5.29 -19.10 11.04
C ALA A 608 -5.01 -20.59 11.34
N PHE A 609 -3.91 -20.91 12.04
CA PHE A 609 -3.68 -22.28 12.50
C PHE A 609 -4.73 -22.69 13.54
N GLN A 610 -5.03 -21.84 14.51
CA GLN A 610 -6.10 -22.08 15.48
C GLN A 610 -7.47 -22.19 14.81
N ALA A 611 -7.75 -21.31 13.82
CA ALA A 611 -8.96 -21.36 13.03
C ALA A 611 -9.10 -22.69 12.28
N TYR A 612 -8.00 -23.19 11.67
CA TYR A 612 -7.98 -24.49 11.01
C TYR A 612 -8.29 -25.64 11.98
N GLN A 613 -7.62 -25.65 13.14
CA GLN A 613 -7.86 -26.69 14.16
C GLN A 613 -9.32 -26.68 14.63
N ALA A 614 -9.87 -25.50 14.93
CA ALA A 614 -11.28 -25.35 15.32
C ALA A 614 -12.24 -25.77 14.20
N TRP A 615 -11.99 -25.36 12.97
CA TRP A 615 -12.79 -25.72 11.80
C TRP A 615 -12.78 -27.24 11.57
N LYS A 616 -11.60 -27.88 11.65
CA LYS A 616 -11.44 -29.33 11.47
C LYS A 616 -12.31 -30.15 12.42
N THR A 617 -12.41 -29.73 13.68
CA THR A 617 -13.23 -30.44 14.69
C THR A 617 -14.75 -30.34 14.43
N GLN A 618 -15.18 -29.33 13.69
CA GLN A 618 -16.60 -29.12 13.37
C GLN A 618 -17.04 -29.89 12.12
N GLN A 619 -16.12 -30.48 11.37
CA GLN A 619 -16.44 -31.20 10.14
C GLN A 619 -17.02 -32.57 10.47
N LYS A 620 -18.17 -32.93 9.85
CA LYS A 620 -18.74 -34.30 9.93
C LYS A 620 -17.77 -35.34 9.34
N THR A 621 -17.06 -34.95 8.31
CA THR A 621 -16.03 -35.75 7.67
C THR A 621 -14.78 -34.90 7.58
N PRO A 622 -13.80 -35.08 8.48
CA PRO A 622 -12.58 -34.29 8.47
C PRO A 622 -11.76 -34.52 7.19
N PRO A 623 -10.93 -33.56 6.77
CA PRO A 623 -9.99 -33.75 5.67
C PRO A 623 -9.00 -34.89 5.97
N PRO A 624 -8.33 -35.46 4.94
CA PRO A 624 -7.29 -36.45 5.16
C PRO A 624 -6.22 -35.88 6.10
N ALA A 625 -5.95 -36.60 7.18
CA ALA A 625 -4.93 -36.19 8.14
C ALA A 625 -3.50 -36.29 7.57
N MET A 626 -3.34 -36.96 6.42
CA MET A 626 -2.06 -37.10 5.72
C MET A 626 -2.26 -37.09 4.20
N VAL A 627 -1.35 -36.41 3.50
CA VAL A 627 -1.25 -36.37 2.04
C VAL A 627 0.21 -36.68 1.66
N GLU A 628 0.44 -37.80 1.00
CA GLU A 628 1.78 -38.23 0.53
C GLU A 628 2.90 -38.10 1.59
N GLY A 629 2.59 -38.51 2.84
CA GLY A 629 3.57 -38.55 3.94
C GLY A 629 3.63 -37.28 4.79
N TYR A 630 2.94 -36.20 4.41
CA TYR A 630 2.83 -34.96 5.19
C TYR A 630 1.50 -34.93 5.94
N THR A 631 1.56 -34.54 7.23
CA THR A 631 0.36 -34.28 8.03
C THR A 631 -0.34 -33.01 7.58
N ASP A 632 -1.62 -32.89 7.87
CA ASP A 632 -2.38 -31.66 7.59
C ASP A 632 -1.80 -30.42 8.27
N ASP A 633 -1.23 -30.54 9.49
CA ASP A 633 -0.51 -29.45 10.16
C ASP A 633 0.77 -29.08 9.41
N GLN A 634 1.48 -30.06 8.84
CA GLN A 634 2.64 -29.78 7.99
C GLN A 634 2.24 -29.09 6.70
N LEU A 635 1.14 -29.51 6.04
CA LEU A 635 0.58 -28.85 4.86
C LEU A 635 0.26 -27.38 5.15
N TYR A 636 -0.28 -27.07 6.34
CA TYR A 636 -0.56 -25.70 6.77
C TYR A 636 0.70 -24.84 6.75
N PHE A 637 1.76 -25.24 7.43
CA PHE A 637 3.01 -24.47 7.49
C PHE A 637 3.73 -24.44 6.14
N MET A 638 3.71 -25.52 5.38
CA MET A 638 4.29 -25.57 4.04
C MET A 638 3.59 -24.58 3.08
N ALA A 639 2.27 -24.49 3.13
CA ALA A 639 1.50 -23.54 2.34
C ALA A 639 1.86 -22.09 2.67
N TYR A 640 1.96 -21.77 3.96
CA TYR A 640 2.46 -20.46 4.40
C TYR A 640 3.87 -20.20 3.87
N GLY A 641 4.81 -21.14 4.05
CA GLY A 641 6.18 -21.00 3.56
C GLY A 641 6.23 -20.78 2.06
N GLN A 642 5.51 -21.58 1.29
CA GLN A 642 5.48 -21.50 -0.17
C GLN A 642 4.83 -20.22 -0.71
N SER A 643 3.97 -19.56 0.06
CA SER A 643 3.43 -18.24 -0.30
C SER A 643 4.52 -17.18 -0.44
N TRP A 644 5.66 -17.38 0.20
CA TRP A 644 6.78 -16.42 0.24
C TRP A 644 8.00 -16.85 -0.58
N CYS A 645 7.97 -17.96 -1.32
CA CYS A 645 9.11 -18.35 -2.16
C CYS A 645 9.48 -17.23 -3.13
N SER A 646 10.74 -16.75 -3.08
CA SER A 646 11.16 -15.58 -3.83
C SER A 646 12.66 -15.50 -4.06
N LYS A 647 13.06 -15.16 -5.30
CA LYS A 647 14.40 -14.66 -5.66
C LYS A 647 14.29 -13.16 -5.92
N ILE A 648 15.22 -12.38 -5.37
CA ILE A 648 15.24 -10.91 -5.46
C ILE A 648 16.67 -10.46 -5.79
N THR A 649 16.81 -9.39 -6.59
CA THR A 649 18.13 -8.79 -6.86
C THR A 649 18.70 -8.18 -5.57
N ALA A 650 20.03 -8.19 -5.44
CA ALA A 650 20.70 -7.62 -4.27
C ALA A 650 20.39 -6.12 -4.12
N GLN A 651 20.32 -5.38 -5.23
CA GLN A 651 19.97 -3.96 -5.26
C GLN A 651 18.56 -3.70 -4.67
N GLN A 652 17.59 -4.51 -5.10
CA GLN A 652 16.22 -4.39 -4.59
C GLN A 652 16.15 -4.71 -3.09
N LEU A 653 16.85 -5.76 -2.62
CA LEU A 653 16.90 -6.11 -1.20
C LEU A 653 17.54 -5.00 -0.36
N GLU A 654 18.69 -4.47 -0.81
CA GLU A 654 19.40 -3.39 -0.12
C GLU A 654 18.52 -2.15 0.00
N ASN A 655 17.91 -1.70 -1.11
CA ASN A 655 17.07 -0.51 -1.11
C ASN A 655 15.79 -0.70 -0.26
N SER A 656 15.18 -1.88 -0.33
CA SER A 656 13.99 -2.20 0.47
C SER A 656 14.28 -2.20 1.97
N ALA A 657 15.46 -2.64 2.41
CA ALA A 657 15.84 -2.62 3.82
C ALA A 657 15.82 -1.22 4.45
N HIS A 658 15.95 -0.16 3.64
CA HIS A 658 15.98 1.23 4.10
C HIS A 658 14.62 1.93 4.10
N SER A 659 13.67 1.50 3.25
CA SER A 659 12.44 2.23 2.99
C SER A 659 11.15 1.40 3.03
N ASN A 660 11.25 0.07 3.00
CA ASN A 660 10.08 -0.81 2.95
C ASN A 660 9.74 -1.33 4.37
N PRO A 661 8.47 -1.21 4.83
CA PRO A 661 8.05 -1.78 6.10
C PRO A 661 8.01 -3.31 6.10
N HIS A 662 8.01 -3.96 4.94
CA HIS A 662 7.99 -5.41 4.84
C HIS A 662 9.41 -6.00 4.94
N SER A 663 9.57 -7.01 5.79
CA SER A 663 10.78 -7.83 5.84
C SER A 663 10.97 -8.64 4.56
N PRO A 664 12.21 -8.99 4.15
CA PRO A 664 12.44 -9.92 3.04
C PRO A 664 11.71 -11.25 3.22
N PRO A 665 11.26 -11.91 2.13
CA PRO A 665 10.44 -13.13 2.19
C PRO A 665 10.98 -14.23 3.09
N MET A 666 12.30 -14.47 3.08
CA MET A 666 12.93 -15.45 3.97
C MET A 666 12.64 -15.15 5.44
N TRP A 667 12.64 -13.88 5.84
CA TRP A 667 12.38 -13.47 7.22
C TRP A 667 10.89 -13.36 7.53
N ARG A 668 10.03 -13.19 6.52
CA ARG A 668 8.58 -13.35 6.69
C ARG A 668 8.21 -14.83 6.95
N VAL A 669 9.04 -15.79 6.54
CA VAL A 669 8.86 -17.21 6.87
C VAL A 669 9.62 -17.56 8.15
N ASN A 670 10.95 -17.60 8.12
CA ASN A 670 11.74 -18.08 9.24
C ASN A 670 11.55 -17.24 10.50
N GLY A 671 11.49 -15.90 10.38
CA GLY A 671 11.27 -15.00 11.49
C GLY A 671 9.90 -15.14 12.17
N VAL A 672 8.91 -15.63 11.42
CA VAL A 672 7.56 -15.91 11.93
C VAL A 672 7.49 -17.32 12.55
N ILE A 673 7.95 -18.32 11.79
CA ILE A 673 7.83 -19.74 12.18
C ILE A 673 8.55 -20.04 13.51
N VAL A 674 9.68 -19.40 13.78
CA VAL A 674 10.40 -19.54 15.08
C VAL A 674 9.54 -19.15 16.28
N ASN A 675 8.47 -18.39 16.09
CA ASN A 675 7.55 -17.93 17.12
C ASN A 675 6.25 -18.76 17.18
N GLN A 676 6.14 -19.85 16.40
CA GLN A 676 4.94 -20.67 16.31
C GLN A 676 5.10 -22.01 17.05
N PRO A 677 4.53 -22.16 18.25
CA PRO A 677 4.65 -23.43 19.00
C PRO A 677 4.14 -24.65 18.24
N GLY A 678 3.06 -24.49 17.44
CA GLY A 678 2.49 -25.55 16.61
C GLY A 678 3.43 -26.09 15.55
N PHE A 679 4.38 -25.28 15.07
CA PHE A 679 5.38 -25.70 14.09
C PHE A 679 6.34 -26.76 14.64
N GLY A 680 6.90 -26.50 15.83
CA GLY A 680 7.81 -27.44 16.48
C GLY A 680 7.16 -28.82 16.70
N ALA A 681 5.86 -28.84 17.04
CA ALA A 681 5.10 -30.08 17.18
C ALA A 681 4.85 -30.76 15.81
N ALA A 682 4.44 -30.02 14.78
CA ALA A 682 4.13 -30.54 13.43
C ALA A 682 5.36 -31.19 12.76
N PHE A 683 6.54 -30.56 12.87
CA PHE A 683 7.78 -31.05 12.27
C PHE A 683 8.66 -31.85 13.26
N LYS A 684 8.20 -32.06 14.50
CA LYS A 684 8.90 -32.81 15.57
C LYS A 684 10.29 -32.23 15.85
N CYS A 685 10.40 -30.89 15.83
CA CYS A 685 11.65 -30.19 16.09
C CYS A 685 12.03 -30.32 17.56
N ALA A 686 13.25 -30.77 17.82
CA ALA A 686 13.79 -30.82 19.18
C ALA A 686 13.84 -29.39 19.79
N ALA A 687 13.66 -29.30 21.10
CA ALA A 687 13.82 -28.05 21.81
C ALA A 687 15.21 -27.43 21.57
N ASN A 688 15.26 -26.12 21.43
CA ASN A 688 16.49 -25.35 21.15
C ASN A 688 17.11 -25.58 19.75
N THR A 689 16.38 -26.19 18.81
CA THR A 689 16.77 -26.10 17.39
C THR A 689 16.52 -24.67 16.89
N PRO A 690 17.18 -24.25 15.78
CA PRO A 690 17.02 -22.90 15.25
C PRO A 690 15.57 -22.48 15.02
N MET A 691 14.71 -23.40 14.57
CA MET A 691 13.29 -23.12 14.31
C MET A 691 12.34 -23.46 15.47
N ASN A 692 12.87 -23.93 16.61
CA ASN A 692 12.14 -24.17 17.87
C ASN A 692 12.97 -23.70 19.07
N PRO A 693 13.30 -22.38 19.17
CA PRO A 693 14.11 -21.83 20.24
C PRO A 693 13.35 -21.80 21.57
N ALA A 694 14.09 -21.80 22.69
CA ALA A 694 13.51 -21.71 24.02
C ALA A 694 12.77 -20.38 24.27
N LYS A 695 13.19 -19.29 23.63
CA LYS A 695 12.56 -17.97 23.73
C LYS A 695 11.91 -17.60 22.39
N GLN A 696 10.62 -17.42 22.42
CA GLN A 696 9.81 -16.99 21.28
C GLN A 696 9.24 -15.60 21.54
N CYS A 697 9.05 -14.80 20.50
CA CYS A 697 8.40 -13.50 20.59
C CYS A 697 6.91 -13.65 20.24
N ALA A 698 6.08 -13.73 21.28
CA ALA A 698 4.64 -13.81 21.14
C ALA A 698 4.00 -12.44 21.47
N VAL A 699 3.26 -11.89 20.51
CA VAL A 699 2.41 -10.70 20.72
C VAL A 699 0.96 -11.16 20.90
N TRP A 700 0.49 -12.01 20.03
CA TRP A 700 -0.85 -12.59 20.01
C TRP A 700 -0.84 -14.07 20.38
#